data_d55ac480f91226da9bdcb8746a5edfca
#
_entry.id   d55ac480f91226da9bdcb8746a5edfca
#
_cell.length_a   1.000
_cell.length_b   1.000
_cell.length_c   1.000
_cell.angle_alpha   90.00
_cell.angle_beta   90.00
_cell.angle_gamma   90.00
#
_symmetry.space_group_name_H-M   'P 1'
#
loop_
_entity.id
_entity.type
_entity.pdbx_description
1 polymer ?
#
loop_
_entity_poly.entity_id
_entity_poly.type
_entity_poly.pdbx_seq_one_letter_code
_entity_poly.pdbx_strand_id
1 'polypeptide(L)'
;MLMAGKKLTAQSGSYRIFRWLPLLVLLLATATTAQTPPKARLPESSIKTVYVIPTSHYDFGFVEPPDQVRERAARHIDEVLRMAESDPDFRWTIESVWQVNEWLKRQKPASSVLPKDNAKIARLMSLIKSGRIALSTAWGSMHTDFMGAEELNRLCYDYTVLKRTYGVESQLALMDDVPGHPTSIPSVLANSGTKYLVTGLNLFLSSATDLAPGKVPFYWQSPDGSKVLIWISQGKRGGYVEGMTDFYLDPYSLDPYTNKTPYEMFNPNAGPKTDLQKMEEGITELLNRYNGGGYKYDSVMVMYAHDFVEPTNVKNLEKAVALWNNNHPEIQLKIATPPEFFHVIESKYQAQIPTYKGEFSGLWSEAKTQSPLISGLARFAHEQTPAAESLWSALSMTRSIPFPVGNMSSLYDWMFTYDEHSGAGNTGWIQLNDRGLLEEQNRQYVRYMKDARAEVENLFSRGLSLAAQPTRYDQPFKQASANEFNLLVYNGLSWSRTDVVQVKSPHDGQKIVGISDAATKQSLAFDTDANGQTFFLAKDVPSFGYKTFTVTTATGQSVSTLTALPRSTEASNTNYRVRLRPDGNVQSIYDVRSNREIINDKGELPFNELLRVEGANAARVPVPNSPVITVRKGKLLTEISVERAQAAFSSTVVRIYDGLERAEISNSIDGSRLPFPGGSGNWSDNYYFSFPFSVSKDNLKIMRGGQKWFDTLPDDYLSGARKDSVTTQHLIGLTDGNATAMLAHRQAFHFAYAGFVNTKLLPKGAPQEFPAMYTGKFPLPEATVYSHAFRHTEQADTHDLGVVNMATVEPGLGDRYLFDYAIRAGGKWDAVKAWHFGAEFNLPLRAAYVDVPPSQPTRSFFDINQPNVQIVSIKPLSDTVVHGEVSATPLDPQLNKRYTIRLQEFTGRATEVRINLPVRIKSATRMNLTEDVELEKLASISPLTVRLEPFATATILIEIEPGK
;
A
#
# COMPACT_ATOMS: atom_id res chain seq x y z
N MET A 1 -1.12 -33.76 35.65
CA MET A 1 -0.84 -34.93 36.48
C MET A 1 0.55 -34.78 37.07
N LEU A 2 0.61 -34.65 38.42
CA LEU A 2 1.75 -34.78 39.37
C LEU A 2 2.93 -33.82 39.22
N MET A 3 2.99 -32.79 40.05
CA MET A 3 3.45 -32.71 41.45
C MET A 3 4.88 -33.24 41.67
N ALA A 4 5.79 -32.37 42.14
CA ALA A 4 6.65 -32.62 43.28
C ALA A 4 7.30 -31.30 43.74
N GLY A 5 6.94 -30.89 44.93
CA GLY A 5 7.55 -29.81 45.68
C GLY A 5 8.78 -30.26 46.45
N LYS A 6 9.64 -29.31 46.78
CA LYS A 6 10.58 -29.46 47.87
C LYS A 6 10.60 -28.26 48.79
N LYS A 7 10.15 -28.52 50.03
CA LYS A 7 10.37 -27.68 51.20
C LYS A 7 11.82 -27.73 51.62
N LEU A 8 12.38 -26.64 52.04
CA LEU A 8 13.56 -26.61 52.87
C LEU A 8 13.29 -25.87 54.20
N THR A 9 13.61 -26.53 55.21
CA THR A 9 13.36 -26.30 56.63
C THR A 9 14.29 -25.26 57.23
N ALA A 10 13.76 -24.51 58.19
CA ALA A 10 14.48 -23.63 59.09
C ALA A 10 15.33 -24.43 60.10
N GLN A 11 16.49 -23.94 60.45
CA GLN A 11 17.16 -24.26 61.70
C GLN A 11 17.55 -23.02 62.44
N SER A 12 17.12 -23.03 63.70
CA SER A 12 17.35 -22.11 64.77
C SER A 12 18.72 -22.30 65.46
N GLY A 13 19.31 -21.24 65.95
CA GLY A 13 20.50 -21.32 66.85
C GLY A 13 20.85 -19.98 67.49
N SER A 14 20.31 -19.83 68.60
CA SER A 14 20.72 -19.38 69.94
C SER A 14 21.65 -18.19 70.14
N TYR A 15 21.10 -17.28 70.90
CA TYR A 15 21.62 -16.16 71.72
C TYR A 15 23.00 -16.28 72.35
N ARG A 16 23.78 -15.16 72.38
CA ARG A 16 24.59 -14.74 73.51
C ARG A 16 24.58 -13.23 73.71
N ILE A 17 24.16 -12.81 74.85
CA ILE A 17 24.13 -11.44 75.45
C ILE A 17 25.55 -11.14 75.92
N PHE A 18 26.04 -9.92 75.62
CA PHE A 18 27.08 -9.27 76.42
C PHE A 18 26.72 -7.78 76.67
N ARG A 19 26.91 -7.37 77.81
CA ARG A 19 26.46 -6.09 78.49
C ARG A 19 27.58 -5.06 78.45
N TRP A 20 27.26 -3.83 78.13
CA TRP A 20 27.68 -2.49 78.72
C TRP A 20 29.11 -2.05 78.60
N LEU A 21 29.33 -0.86 77.98
CA LEU A 21 29.82 0.39 78.54
C LEU A 21 29.61 1.57 77.53
N PRO A 22 29.20 2.79 78.09
CA PRO A 22 28.95 3.89 77.14
C PRO A 22 30.22 4.74 77.02
N LEU A 23 30.60 4.96 75.75
CA LEU A 23 31.59 5.97 75.39
C LEU A 23 30.84 7.15 74.75
N LEU A 24 30.89 8.29 75.40
CA LEU A 24 30.41 9.58 74.94
C LEU A 24 31.30 10.05 73.81
N VAL A 25 30.86 9.98 72.62
CA VAL A 25 31.52 10.62 71.45
C VAL A 25 30.69 11.82 71.05
N LEU A 26 31.29 13.02 71.24
CA LEU A 26 30.78 14.27 70.70
C LEU A 26 30.71 14.19 69.16
N LEU A 27 29.55 14.07 68.60
CA LEU A 27 29.33 14.22 67.10
C LEU A 27 29.26 15.71 66.81
N LEU A 28 30.35 16.30 66.32
CA LEU A 28 30.33 17.51 65.56
C LEU A 28 29.57 17.21 64.25
N ALA A 29 28.33 17.63 64.20
CA ALA A 29 27.59 17.66 62.95
C ALA A 29 28.18 18.70 62.02
N THR A 30 29.09 18.28 61.19
CA THR A 30 29.39 19.08 59.98
C THR A 30 28.23 18.97 59.07
N ALA A 31 27.42 20.03 58.99
CA ALA A 31 26.45 20.22 57.96
C ALA A 31 27.22 20.26 56.62
N THR A 32 27.35 19.11 55.98
CA THR A 32 27.69 19.05 54.55
C THR A 32 26.49 19.64 53.83
N THR A 33 26.56 20.91 53.48
CA THR A 33 25.71 21.47 52.44
C THR A 33 25.88 20.56 51.25
N ALA A 34 24.84 19.79 50.91
CA ALA A 34 24.80 19.07 49.62
C ALA A 34 24.99 20.12 48.54
N GLN A 35 26.21 20.24 48.04
CA GLN A 35 26.46 21.04 46.85
C GLN A 35 25.60 20.39 45.74
N THR A 36 24.61 21.15 45.28
CA THR A 36 23.89 20.82 44.04
C THR A 36 24.96 20.51 43.00
N PRO A 37 24.95 19.36 42.34
CA PRO A 37 25.93 19.05 41.33
C PRO A 37 25.94 20.18 40.28
N PRO A 38 27.10 20.57 39.77
CA PRO A 38 27.20 21.66 38.80
C PRO A 38 26.31 21.32 37.63
N LYS A 39 25.48 22.28 37.20
CA LYS A 39 24.57 22.17 36.05
C LYS A 39 25.38 21.80 34.81
N ALA A 40 24.90 20.80 34.07
CA ALA A 40 25.55 20.39 32.80
C ALA A 40 25.59 21.56 31.82
N ARG A 41 26.75 21.82 31.24
CA ARG A 41 26.86 22.80 30.17
C ARG A 41 26.40 22.18 28.86
N LEU A 42 25.25 22.63 28.36
CA LEU A 42 24.69 22.18 27.09
C LEU A 42 25.58 22.63 25.90
N PRO A 43 25.61 21.87 24.79
CA PRO A 43 26.25 22.29 23.56
C PRO A 43 25.68 23.62 23.04
N GLU A 44 26.51 24.45 22.46
CA GLU A 44 26.03 25.63 21.76
C GLU A 44 25.19 25.23 20.56
N SER A 45 24.01 25.87 20.41
CA SER A 45 23.08 25.56 19.33
C SER A 45 22.26 26.80 18.94
N SER A 46 21.78 26.80 17.68
CA SER A 46 20.76 27.75 17.22
C SER A 46 19.41 27.48 17.89
N ILE A 47 19.14 26.23 18.31
CA ILE A 47 17.88 25.79 18.89
C ILE A 47 17.65 26.47 20.24
N LYS A 48 16.48 27.14 20.35
CA LYS A 48 16.00 27.82 21.57
C LYS A 48 14.71 27.22 22.09
N THR A 49 13.96 26.55 21.23
CA THR A 49 12.69 25.94 21.58
C THR A 49 12.57 24.54 20.98
N VAL A 50 12.25 23.56 21.81
CA VAL A 50 11.92 22.21 21.42
C VAL A 50 10.39 22.04 21.57
N TYR A 51 9.71 21.86 20.44
CA TYR A 51 8.30 21.57 20.39
C TYR A 51 8.10 20.07 20.56
N VAL A 52 7.55 19.65 21.69
CA VAL A 52 7.30 18.26 22.04
C VAL A 52 5.87 17.91 21.67
N ILE A 53 5.70 16.94 20.80
CA ILE A 53 4.41 16.59 20.18
C ILE A 53 3.90 15.28 20.75
N PRO A 54 2.95 15.31 21.72
CA PRO A 54 2.36 14.09 22.23
C PRO A 54 1.33 13.49 21.25
N THR A 55 1.49 12.21 20.99
CA THR A 55 0.59 11.37 20.21
C THR A 55 0.69 9.93 20.66
N SER A 56 -0.11 9.05 20.08
CA SER A 56 -0.02 7.60 20.24
C SER A 56 -0.01 6.97 18.88
N HIS A 57 0.91 6.04 18.67
CA HIS A 57 0.97 5.24 17.45
C HIS A 57 0.08 4.00 17.58
N TYR A 58 -0.51 3.55 16.46
CA TYR A 58 -1.41 2.40 16.43
C TYR A 58 -1.12 1.54 15.23
N ASP A 59 -0.79 0.29 15.52
CA ASP A 59 -0.68 -0.78 14.54
C ASP A 59 -2.00 -1.53 14.39
N PHE A 60 -2.51 -1.71 13.19
CA PHE A 60 -3.58 -2.66 12.96
C PHE A 60 -3.00 -4.08 12.94
N GLY A 61 -2.89 -4.72 14.12
CA GLY A 61 -2.54 -6.12 14.23
C GLY A 61 -1.17 -6.43 14.80
N PHE A 62 -0.22 -5.54 14.85
CA PHE A 62 1.13 -5.82 15.34
C PHE A 62 1.18 -6.17 16.84
N VAL A 63 0.34 -5.55 17.66
CA VAL A 63 0.23 -5.75 19.11
C VAL A 63 -1.08 -6.46 19.47
N GLU A 64 -2.17 -6.14 18.81
CA GLU A 64 -3.52 -6.69 19.00
C GLU A 64 -4.21 -6.91 17.66
N PRO A 65 -5.16 -7.84 17.53
CA PRO A 65 -5.97 -7.97 16.31
C PRO A 65 -6.68 -6.66 15.94
N PRO A 66 -6.93 -6.39 14.64
CA PRO A 66 -7.50 -5.12 14.17
C PRO A 66 -8.74 -4.65 14.91
N ASP A 67 -9.66 -5.56 15.24
CA ASP A 67 -10.89 -5.21 15.97
C ASP A 67 -10.61 -4.70 17.40
N GLN A 68 -9.61 -5.26 18.10
CA GLN A 68 -9.19 -4.81 19.42
C GLN A 68 -8.48 -3.46 19.37
N VAL A 69 -7.65 -3.24 18.35
CA VAL A 69 -6.98 -1.95 18.09
C VAL A 69 -8.03 -0.84 17.89
N ARG A 70 -9.06 -1.10 17.08
CA ARG A 70 -10.19 -0.16 16.88
C ARG A 70 -10.87 0.17 18.20
N GLU A 71 -11.03 -0.81 19.06
CA GLU A 71 -11.61 -0.60 20.39
C GLU A 71 -10.74 0.25 21.30
N ARG A 72 -9.44 -0.03 21.33
CA ARG A 72 -8.47 0.73 22.15
C ARG A 72 -8.41 2.18 21.69
N ALA A 73 -8.30 2.44 20.40
CA ALA A 73 -8.24 3.79 19.85
C ALA A 73 -9.48 4.62 20.22
N ALA A 74 -10.68 4.02 20.17
CA ALA A 74 -11.89 4.70 20.58
C ALA A 74 -11.90 5.05 22.07
N ARG A 75 -11.38 4.18 22.96
CA ARG A 75 -11.22 4.48 24.39
C ARG A 75 -10.21 5.61 24.62
N HIS A 76 -9.10 5.63 23.87
CA HIS A 76 -8.12 6.71 23.97
C HIS A 76 -8.72 8.08 23.61
N ILE A 77 -9.66 8.17 22.67
CA ILE A 77 -10.37 9.44 22.40
C ILE A 77 -11.21 9.89 23.61
N ASP A 78 -11.89 8.97 24.30
CA ASP A 78 -12.59 9.33 25.57
C ASP A 78 -11.61 9.82 26.63
N GLU A 79 -10.42 9.21 26.73
CA GLU A 79 -9.37 9.63 27.65
C GLU A 79 -8.78 11.00 27.29
N VAL A 80 -8.53 11.27 25.99
CA VAL A 80 -8.12 12.58 25.48
C VAL A 80 -9.12 13.66 25.88
N LEU A 81 -10.42 13.38 25.76
CA LEU A 81 -11.47 14.32 26.19
C LEU A 81 -11.41 14.59 27.69
N ARG A 82 -11.27 13.55 28.49
CA ARG A 82 -11.17 13.67 29.96
C ARG A 82 -9.95 14.49 30.37
N MET A 83 -8.80 14.26 29.74
CA MET A 83 -7.57 15.02 29.99
C MET A 83 -7.76 16.48 29.61
N ALA A 84 -8.27 16.76 28.43
CA ALA A 84 -8.50 18.11 27.93
C ALA A 84 -9.56 18.90 28.76
N GLU A 85 -10.46 18.22 29.45
CA GLU A 85 -11.42 18.85 30.39
C GLU A 85 -10.76 19.25 31.70
N SER A 86 -9.83 18.40 32.19
CA SER A 86 -9.17 18.64 33.48
C SER A 86 -8.02 19.64 33.39
N ASP A 87 -7.47 19.86 32.18
CA ASP A 87 -6.30 20.70 31.92
C ASP A 87 -6.47 21.56 30.66
N PRO A 88 -6.54 22.90 30.82
CA PRO A 88 -6.66 23.82 29.66
C PRO A 88 -5.42 23.87 28.78
N ASP A 89 -4.26 23.50 29.29
CA ASP A 89 -2.98 23.53 28.56
C ASP A 89 -2.68 22.19 27.87
N PHE A 90 -3.49 21.16 28.10
CA PHE A 90 -3.36 19.86 27.46
C PHE A 90 -3.35 19.98 25.93
N ARG A 91 -2.36 19.36 25.31
CA ARG A 91 -2.20 19.24 23.85
C ARG A 91 -2.12 17.76 23.46
N TRP A 92 -2.72 17.41 22.32
CA TRP A 92 -2.68 16.06 21.79
C TRP A 92 -2.75 16.09 20.26
N THR A 93 -2.12 15.12 19.61
CA THR A 93 -2.26 14.90 18.17
C THR A 93 -2.94 13.56 17.94
N ILE A 94 -4.05 13.55 17.23
CA ILE A 94 -4.70 12.33 16.74
C ILE A 94 -4.01 11.97 15.43
N GLU A 95 -3.26 10.87 15.45
CA GLU A 95 -2.41 10.43 14.35
C GLU A 95 -3.19 10.13 13.08
N SER A 96 -4.37 9.53 13.21
CA SER A 96 -5.12 8.97 12.08
C SER A 96 -6.60 9.26 12.19
N VAL A 97 -7.24 9.63 11.07
CA VAL A 97 -8.67 9.98 11.09
C VAL A 97 -9.56 8.78 11.39
N TRP A 98 -9.14 7.56 11.06
CA TRP A 98 -9.90 6.34 11.38
C TRP A 98 -10.19 6.19 12.88
N GLN A 99 -9.30 6.69 13.76
CA GLN A 99 -9.50 6.65 15.22
C GLN A 99 -10.75 7.43 15.62
N VAL A 100 -10.94 8.62 15.03
CA VAL A 100 -12.14 9.44 15.26
C VAL A 100 -13.37 8.75 14.71
N ASN A 101 -13.28 8.13 13.54
CA ASN A 101 -14.39 7.40 12.92
C ASN A 101 -14.84 6.22 13.80
N GLU A 102 -13.91 5.44 14.34
CA GLU A 102 -14.24 4.34 15.26
C GLU A 102 -14.88 4.82 16.54
N TRP A 103 -14.40 5.93 17.11
CA TRP A 103 -15.02 6.54 18.27
C TRP A 103 -16.43 7.07 17.96
N LEU A 104 -16.64 7.73 16.81
CA LEU A 104 -17.93 8.22 16.35
C LEU A 104 -18.95 7.08 16.16
N LYS A 105 -18.52 5.96 15.60
CA LYS A 105 -19.37 4.74 15.46
C LYS A 105 -19.96 4.33 16.83
N ARG A 106 -19.20 4.46 17.89
CA ARG A 106 -19.63 4.10 19.26
C ARG A 106 -20.53 5.14 19.91
N GLN A 107 -20.56 6.38 19.43
CA GLN A 107 -21.46 7.42 19.90
C GLN A 107 -22.87 7.31 19.29
N LYS A 108 -23.08 6.37 18.37
CA LYS A 108 -24.38 6.20 17.71
C LYS A 108 -25.36 5.44 18.58
N PRO A 109 -26.63 5.92 18.70
CA PRO A 109 -27.73 4.99 18.92
C PRO A 109 -27.87 4.10 17.69
N ALA A 110 -28.51 2.95 17.78
CA ALA A 110 -28.65 1.94 16.71
C ALA A 110 -29.23 2.45 15.37
N SER A 111 -29.51 3.74 15.23
CA SER A 111 -29.92 4.41 13.98
C SER A 111 -28.72 4.98 13.24
N SER A 112 -28.71 4.86 11.95
CA SER A 112 -27.64 4.93 10.98
C SER A 112 -27.02 6.29 10.65
N VAL A 113 -27.22 7.37 11.43
CA VAL A 113 -26.73 8.72 11.12
C VAL A 113 -25.76 9.19 12.18
N LEU A 114 -24.67 9.87 11.79
CA LEU A 114 -23.74 10.50 12.70
C LEU A 114 -24.49 11.52 13.59
N PRO A 115 -24.47 11.36 14.94
CA PRO A 115 -25.20 12.26 15.82
C PRO A 115 -24.53 13.64 15.81
N LYS A 116 -25.28 14.68 15.39
CA LYS A 116 -24.80 16.07 15.40
C LYS A 116 -24.89 16.68 16.80
N ASP A 117 -25.84 16.22 17.62
CA ASP A 117 -26.22 16.84 18.88
C ASP A 117 -25.64 16.15 20.13
N ASN A 118 -24.63 15.31 19.98
CA ASN A 118 -23.95 14.66 21.10
C ASN A 118 -22.94 15.61 21.73
N ALA A 119 -23.06 15.87 23.04
CA ALA A 119 -22.19 16.77 23.78
C ALA A 119 -20.69 16.38 23.74
N LYS A 120 -20.37 15.07 23.75
CA LYS A 120 -18.98 14.59 23.65
C LYS A 120 -18.42 14.90 22.24
N ILE A 121 -19.23 14.70 21.20
CA ILE A 121 -18.82 14.99 19.81
C ILE A 121 -18.58 16.50 19.66
N ALA A 122 -19.52 17.33 20.12
CA ALA A 122 -19.37 18.77 20.08
C ALA A 122 -18.11 19.22 20.84
N ARG A 123 -17.79 18.59 21.96
CA ARG A 123 -16.58 18.87 22.73
C ARG A 123 -15.31 18.53 21.97
N LEU A 124 -15.19 17.30 21.41
CA LEU A 124 -14.04 16.90 20.60
C LEU A 124 -13.83 17.87 19.42
N MET A 125 -14.90 18.16 18.69
CA MET A 125 -14.82 19.08 17.53
C MET A 125 -14.42 20.50 17.94
N SER A 126 -14.85 20.97 19.12
CA SER A 126 -14.42 22.26 19.66
C SER A 126 -12.92 22.28 20.02
N LEU A 127 -12.40 21.20 20.58
CA LEU A 127 -10.97 21.07 20.91
C LEU A 127 -10.09 21.03 19.65
N ILE A 128 -10.58 20.37 18.58
CA ILE A 128 -9.89 20.37 17.28
C ILE A 128 -9.92 21.79 16.68
N LYS A 129 -11.06 22.45 16.68
CA LYS A 129 -11.20 23.83 16.16
C LYS A 129 -10.34 24.85 16.89
N SER A 130 -10.12 24.66 18.19
CA SER A 130 -9.26 25.53 19.00
C SER A 130 -7.76 25.25 18.84
N GLY A 131 -7.36 24.18 18.10
CA GLY A 131 -5.97 23.75 17.93
C GLY A 131 -5.37 23.06 19.15
N ARG A 132 -6.15 22.84 20.21
CA ARG A 132 -5.69 22.07 21.38
C ARG A 132 -5.48 20.59 21.05
N ILE A 133 -6.29 20.08 20.15
CA ILE A 133 -6.11 18.74 19.55
C ILE A 133 -5.87 18.93 18.05
N ALA A 134 -4.73 18.42 17.55
CA ALA A 134 -4.51 18.31 16.13
C ALA A 134 -5.10 17.00 15.61
N LEU A 135 -5.57 17.02 14.37
CA LEU A 135 -6.12 15.86 13.67
C LEU A 135 -5.39 15.66 12.35
N SER A 136 -4.88 14.47 12.12
CA SER A 136 -4.37 14.08 10.80
C SER A 136 -5.50 14.05 9.76
N THR A 137 -5.19 14.49 8.54
CA THR A 137 -6.09 14.38 7.38
C THR A 137 -5.98 13.00 6.71
N ALA A 138 -4.88 12.28 6.92
CA ALA A 138 -4.66 10.95 6.39
C ALA A 138 -5.53 9.90 7.12
N TRP A 139 -5.98 8.90 6.39
CA TRP A 139 -6.74 7.79 6.96
C TRP A 139 -5.95 7.08 8.05
N GLY A 140 -4.69 6.76 7.81
CA GLY A 140 -3.79 6.10 8.74
C GLY A 140 -2.34 6.14 8.28
N SER A 141 -1.46 5.47 9.00
CA SER A 141 -0.07 5.20 8.62
C SER A 141 -0.06 4.06 7.60
N MET A 142 0.21 4.40 6.32
CA MET A 142 -0.06 3.51 5.19
C MET A 142 1.21 3.08 4.46
N HIS A 143 1.23 1.87 3.90
CA HIS A 143 2.17 1.48 2.84
C HIS A 143 1.76 2.14 1.52
N THR A 144 2.00 3.44 1.42
CA THR A 144 1.50 4.30 0.34
C THR A 144 2.01 3.92 -1.05
N ASP A 145 3.10 3.20 -1.17
CA ASP A 145 3.65 2.67 -2.41
C ASP A 145 2.96 1.36 -2.87
N PHE A 146 2.30 0.64 -1.95
CA PHE A 146 1.52 -0.57 -2.25
C PHE A 146 0.07 -0.27 -2.63
N MET A 147 -0.53 0.78 -2.07
CA MET A 147 -1.92 1.21 -2.33
C MET A 147 -2.23 1.36 -3.81
N GLY A 148 -3.45 1.04 -4.21
CA GLY A 148 -3.97 1.31 -5.55
C GLY A 148 -4.09 2.81 -5.85
N ALA A 149 -4.10 3.18 -7.13
CA ALA A 149 -4.08 4.60 -7.54
C ALA A 149 -5.30 5.40 -7.03
N GLU A 150 -6.52 4.85 -7.17
CA GLU A 150 -7.73 5.54 -6.69
C GLU A 150 -7.85 5.48 -5.18
N GLU A 151 -7.43 4.39 -4.57
CA GLU A 151 -7.38 4.27 -3.12
C GLU A 151 -6.48 5.36 -2.52
N LEU A 152 -5.26 5.53 -3.04
CA LEU A 152 -4.36 6.59 -2.62
C LEU A 152 -4.97 7.99 -2.80
N ASN A 153 -5.71 8.23 -3.88
CA ASN A 153 -6.45 9.49 -4.09
C ASN A 153 -7.52 9.75 -3.01
N ARG A 154 -8.00 8.71 -2.33
CA ARG A 154 -9.01 8.80 -1.27
C ARG A 154 -8.42 8.85 0.14
N LEU A 155 -7.11 8.94 0.29
CA LEU A 155 -6.42 8.95 1.58
C LEU A 155 -7.00 9.95 2.60
N CYS A 156 -7.51 11.09 2.13
CA CYS A 156 -8.06 12.16 2.97
C CYS A 156 -9.61 12.25 2.94
N TYR A 157 -10.32 11.28 2.40
CA TYR A 157 -11.78 11.37 2.26
C TYR A 157 -12.51 11.36 3.60
N ASP A 158 -12.11 10.52 4.53
CA ASP A 158 -12.74 10.41 5.84
C ASP A 158 -12.63 11.71 6.64
N TYR A 159 -11.47 12.37 6.57
CA TYR A 159 -11.31 13.71 7.14
C TYR A 159 -12.28 14.72 6.49
N THR A 160 -12.44 14.66 5.16
CA THR A 160 -13.34 15.59 4.46
C THR A 160 -14.78 15.44 4.91
N VAL A 161 -15.21 14.25 5.31
CA VAL A 161 -16.54 14.03 5.90
C VAL A 161 -16.65 14.70 7.26
N LEU A 162 -15.63 14.57 8.11
CA LEU A 162 -15.60 15.28 9.41
C LEU A 162 -15.62 16.79 9.20
N LYS A 163 -14.86 17.29 8.25
CA LYS A 163 -14.86 18.72 7.86
C LYS A 163 -16.24 19.20 7.46
N ARG A 164 -16.91 18.51 6.53
CA ARG A 164 -18.26 18.89 6.08
C ARG A 164 -19.31 18.77 7.18
N THR A 165 -19.24 17.71 7.99
CA THR A 165 -20.25 17.43 9.01
C THR A 165 -20.14 18.34 10.20
N TYR A 166 -18.92 18.62 10.67
CA TYR A 166 -18.67 19.31 11.93
C TYR A 166 -17.93 20.65 11.77
N GLY A 167 -17.49 21.00 10.56
CA GLY A 167 -16.77 22.24 10.30
C GLY A 167 -15.38 22.28 10.98
N VAL A 168 -14.72 21.15 11.13
CA VAL A 168 -13.33 21.08 11.61
C VAL A 168 -12.38 21.31 10.44
N GLU A 169 -11.26 22.01 10.70
CA GLU A 169 -10.23 22.29 9.72
C GLU A 169 -8.90 21.69 10.19
N SER A 170 -8.22 20.99 9.30
CA SER A 170 -6.85 20.53 9.48
C SER A 170 -6.08 20.60 8.17
N GLN A 171 -4.79 20.85 8.27
CA GLN A 171 -3.86 20.90 7.14
C GLN A 171 -2.67 19.96 7.38
N LEU A 172 -2.79 19.06 8.35
CA LEU A 172 -1.76 18.13 8.82
C LEU A 172 -2.08 16.71 8.34
N ALA A 173 -1.12 16.05 7.71
CA ALA A 173 -1.05 14.59 7.64
C ALA A 173 0.06 14.10 8.59
N LEU A 174 -0.23 13.06 9.35
CA LEU A 174 0.73 12.38 10.20
C LEU A 174 0.71 10.90 9.82
N MET A 175 1.88 10.37 9.48
CA MET A 175 2.06 8.95 9.12
C MET A 175 3.35 8.46 9.76
N ASP A 176 3.23 7.83 10.91
CA ASP A 176 4.35 7.31 11.68
C ASP A 176 4.63 5.84 11.37
N ASP A 177 5.80 5.40 11.74
CA ASP A 177 6.30 4.02 11.59
C ASP A 177 6.24 3.45 10.18
N VAL A 178 6.38 4.30 9.19
CA VAL A 178 6.44 3.93 7.76
C VAL A 178 7.87 4.05 7.24
N PRO A 179 8.26 3.30 6.20
CA PRO A 179 9.65 3.33 5.71
C PRO A 179 9.95 4.53 4.81
N GLY A 180 8.93 5.23 4.38
CA GLY A 180 8.97 6.33 3.43
C GLY A 180 7.74 6.35 2.52
N HIS A 181 7.77 7.19 1.49
CA HIS A 181 6.60 7.44 0.64
C HIS A 181 6.97 7.65 -0.84
N PRO A 182 6.07 7.31 -1.78
CA PRO A 182 6.24 7.59 -3.21
C PRO A 182 6.02 9.08 -3.54
N THR A 183 6.59 9.52 -4.66
CA THR A 183 6.47 10.91 -5.17
C THR A 183 5.03 11.36 -5.41
N SER A 184 4.07 10.45 -5.46
CA SER A 184 2.63 10.75 -5.57
C SER A 184 2.04 11.38 -4.30
N ILE A 185 2.66 11.23 -3.12
CA ILE A 185 2.10 11.71 -1.85
C ILE A 185 1.97 13.24 -1.79
N PRO A 186 2.97 14.06 -2.14
CA PRO A 186 2.75 15.50 -2.14
C PRO A 186 1.61 15.95 -3.07
N SER A 187 1.44 15.26 -4.22
CA SER A 187 0.30 15.50 -5.12
C SER A 187 -1.04 15.21 -4.43
N VAL A 188 -1.17 14.05 -3.79
CA VAL A 188 -2.41 13.65 -3.09
C VAL A 188 -2.73 14.62 -1.97
N LEU A 189 -1.77 14.88 -1.09
CA LEU A 189 -1.98 15.72 0.10
C LEU A 189 -2.30 17.17 -0.27
N ALA A 190 -1.47 17.79 -1.12
CA ALA A 190 -1.69 19.18 -1.52
C ALA A 190 -3.02 19.38 -2.26
N ASN A 191 -3.37 18.48 -3.18
CA ASN A 191 -4.65 18.53 -3.90
C ASN A 191 -5.86 18.18 -3.01
N SER A 192 -5.63 17.63 -1.81
CA SER A 192 -6.63 17.44 -0.75
C SER A 192 -6.70 18.63 0.24
N GLY A 193 -5.89 19.68 0.05
CA GLY A 193 -5.82 20.83 0.95
C GLY A 193 -4.91 20.65 2.18
N THR A 194 -4.17 19.56 2.25
CA THR A 194 -3.18 19.29 3.31
C THR A 194 -1.85 19.96 2.95
N LYS A 195 -1.29 20.72 3.89
CA LYS A 195 -0.04 21.49 3.68
C LYS A 195 1.18 20.86 4.34
N TYR A 196 0.96 20.16 5.45
CA TYR A 196 2.00 19.66 6.33
C TYR A 196 1.98 18.14 6.36
N LEU A 197 3.16 17.55 6.27
CA LEU A 197 3.35 16.11 6.47
C LEU A 197 4.36 15.91 7.59
N VAL A 198 3.98 15.16 8.60
CA VAL A 198 4.90 14.60 9.60
C VAL A 198 5.00 13.12 9.37
N THR A 199 6.22 12.60 9.31
CA THR A 199 6.46 11.17 9.20
C THR A 199 7.57 10.74 10.15
N GLY A 200 7.26 9.77 10.99
CA GLY A 200 8.22 9.10 11.88
C GLY A 200 8.70 7.83 11.21
N LEU A 201 9.84 7.91 10.51
CA LEU A 201 10.32 6.78 9.72
C LEU A 201 10.68 5.57 10.58
N ASN A 202 10.27 4.38 10.13
CA ASN A 202 10.82 3.14 10.63
C ASN A 202 12.25 2.98 10.10
N LEU A 203 13.23 3.19 10.95
CA LEU A 203 14.64 3.22 10.54
C LEU A 203 15.23 1.84 10.22
N PHE A 204 14.61 0.78 10.70
CA PHE A 204 15.04 -0.59 10.34
C PHE A 204 14.87 -0.89 8.86
N LEU A 205 13.95 -0.18 8.20
CA LEU A 205 13.50 -0.45 6.85
C LEU A 205 13.65 0.75 5.91
N SER A 206 14.09 1.90 6.42
CA SER A 206 14.31 3.12 5.66
C SER A 206 15.77 3.55 5.68
N SER A 207 16.24 4.05 4.55
CA SER A 207 17.60 4.61 4.40
C SER A 207 17.59 6.12 4.19
N ALA A 208 16.51 6.81 4.55
CA ALA A 208 16.42 8.27 4.37
C ALA A 208 17.33 9.08 5.34
N THR A 209 18.43 8.48 5.81
CA THR A 209 19.37 9.03 6.78
C THR A 209 19.99 10.36 6.36
N ASP A 210 20.12 10.60 5.05
CA ASP A 210 20.67 11.86 4.53
C ASP A 210 19.66 13.02 4.55
N LEU A 211 18.38 12.75 4.83
CA LEU A 211 17.33 13.77 4.85
C LEU A 211 17.10 14.38 6.22
N ALA A 212 17.61 13.75 7.28
CA ALA A 212 17.53 14.22 8.66
C ALA A 212 18.82 13.82 9.44
N PRO A 213 19.06 14.45 10.61
CA PRO A 213 18.31 15.55 11.17
C PRO A 213 18.63 16.85 10.51
N GLY A 214 19.46 17.40 10.10
CA GLY A 214 19.78 18.79 9.71
C GLY A 214 19.09 19.34 8.48
N LYS A 215 18.46 18.49 7.66
CA LYS A 215 17.83 18.90 6.38
C LYS A 215 16.33 19.14 6.48
N VAL A 216 15.70 18.83 7.59
CA VAL A 216 14.29 19.11 7.84
C VAL A 216 14.10 20.47 8.51
N PRO A 217 12.93 21.15 8.34
CA PRO A 217 11.91 20.82 7.36
C PRO A 217 12.31 21.22 5.93
N PHE A 218 11.63 20.65 4.93
CA PHE A 218 11.77 21.06 3.53
C PHE A 218 10.43 20.93 2.80
N TYR A 219 10.27 21.66 1.68
CA TYR A 219 9.17 21.42 0.77
C TYR A 219 9.47 20.20 -0.11
N TRP A 220 8.66 19.16 0.02
CA TRP A 220 8.73 18.00 -0.85
C TRP A 220 7.78 18.16 -2.01
N GLN A 221 8.29 18.10 -3.25
CA GLN A 221 7.56 18.42 -4.46
C GLN A 221 7.41 17.19 -5.37
N SER A 222 6.16 16.91 -5.77
CA SER A 222 5.78 15.94 -6.79
C SER A 222 6.09 16.41 -8.21
N PRO A 223 6.15 15.48 -9.20
CA PRO A 223 6.30 15.82 -10.63
C PRO A 223 5.25 16.77 -11.19
N ASP A 224 4.01 16.77 -10.69
CA ASP A 224 2.94 17.72 -11.07
C ASP A 224 3.12 19.14 -10.51
N GLY A 225 4.18 19.37 -9.73
CA GLY A 225 4.47 20.66 -9.10
C GLY A 225 3.82 20.86 -7.73
N SER A 226 2.91 20.00 -7.30
CA SER A 226 2.33 20.01 -5.96
C SER A 226 3.39 19.80 -4.89
N LYS A 227 3.27 20.48 -3.75
CA LYS A 227 4.25 20.39 -2.67
C LYS A 227 3.61 20.45 -1.29
N VAL A 228 4.24 19.79 -0.33
CA VAL A 228 3.92 19.85 1.11
C VAL A 228 5.17 20.19 1.90
N LEU A 229 5.00 20.86 3.04
CA LEU A 229 6.09 21.06 3.99
C LEU A 229 6.19 19.83 4.88
N ILE A 230 7.32 19.13 4.80
CA ILE A 230 7.52 17.86 5.50
C ILE A 230 8.48 17.99 6.67
N TRP A 231 8.14 17.31 7.76
CA TRP A 231 9.06 16.99 8.87
C TRP A 231 9.25 15.48 8.91
N ILE A 232 10.50 15.05 8.89
CA ILE A 232 10.87 13.64 9.04
C ILE A 232 11.56 13.50 10.39
N SER A 233 10.91 12.77 11.30
CA SER A 233 11.50 12.36 12.57
C SER A 233 12.35 11.11 12.36
N GLN A 234 13.56 11.13 12.86
CA GLN A 234 14.51 10.01 12.78
C GLN A 234 15.22 9.81 14.11
N GLY A 235 14.56 9.11 15.01
CA GLY A 235 15.21 8.58 16.21
C GLY A 235 16.13 7.40 15.88
N LYS A 236 17.06 7.07 16.77
CA LYS A 236 17.90 5.85 16.63
C LYS A 236 17.10 4.57 16.75
N ARG A 237 15.89 4.66 17.29
CA ARG A 237 15.01 3.53 17.64
C ARG A 237 13.62 3.60 17.01
N GLY A 238 13.44 4.47 16.05
CA GLY A 238 12.19 4.79 15.38
C GLY A 238 11.91 6.30 15.45
N GLY A 239 11.38 6.87 14.37
CA GLY A 239 11.24 8.32 14.26
C GLY A 239 10.26 8.89 15.28
N TYR A 240 9.09 8.29 15.42
CA TYR A 240 8.03 8.79 16.31
C TYR A 240 8.33 8.60 17.81
N VAL A 241 9.21 7.66 18.17
CA VAL A 241 9.56 7.41 19.58
C VAL A 241 10.73 8.25 20.09
N GLU A 242 11.32 9.11 19.27
CA GLU A 242 12.58 9.81 19.58
C GLU A 242 12.55 10.61 20.89
N GLY A 243 11.44 11.26 21.21
CA GLY A 243 11.27 12.04 22.44
C GLY A 243 11.31 11.20 23.72
N MET A 244 10.78 10.00 23.67
CA MET A 244 10.78 9.06 24.80
C MET A 244 12.09 8.28 24.90
N THR A 245 12.56 7.73 23.78
CA THR A 245 13.60 6.71 23.75
C THR A 245 15.00 7.23 23.48
N ASP A 246 15.15 8.31 22.71
CA ASP A 246 16.44 8.86 22.34
C ASP A 246 16.82 10.10 23.16
N PHE A 247 15.84 10.98 23.37
CA PHE A 247 16.04 12.26 24.01
C PHE A 247 15.58 12.28 25.48
N TYR A 248 14.97 11.19 25.95
CA TYR A 248 14.57 11.00 27.35
C TYR A 248 13.85 12.23 27.94
N LEU A 249 12.93 12.82 27.14
CA LEU A 249 12.20 14.02 27.54
C LEU A 249 11.21 13.76 28.68
N ASP A 250 10.92 12.51 28.97
CA ASP A 250 10.08 12.08 30.05
C ASP A 250 10.79 10.98 30.87
N PRO A 251 11.36 11.35 32.03
CA PRO A 251 12.02 10.38 32.91
C PRO A 251 11.06 9.60 33.81
N TYR A 252 9.74 9.82 33.72
CA TYR A 252 8.74 9.29 34.64
C TYR A 252 7.89 8.17 34.05
N SER A 253 7.61 8.21 32.73
CA SER A 253 6.77 7.22 32.11
C SER A 253 7.49 5.88 32.01
N LEU A 254 6.76 4.81 32.30
CA LEU A 254 7.26 3.45 32.25
C LEU A 254 6.79 2.80 30.95
N ASP A 255 7.67 2.05 30.34
CA ASP A 255 7.33 1.13 29.26
C ASP A 255 6.38 0.04 29.82
N PRO A 256 5.23 -0.19 29.18
CA PRO A 256 4.21 -1.09 29.70
C PRO A 256 4.64 -2.55 29.73
N TYR A 257 5.62 -2.95 28.95
CA TYR A 257 6.07 -4.34 28.85
C TYR A 257 7.22 -4.66 29.81
N THR A 258 8.11 -3.70 30.04
CA THR A 258 9.29 -3.91 30.87
C THR A 258 9.18 -3.31 32.27
N ASN A 259 8.21 -2.43 32.52
CA ASN A 259 8.03 -1.65 33.75
C ASN A 259 9.29 -0.85 34.13
N LYS A 260 10.01 -0.37 33.10
CA LYS A 260 11.19 0.49 33.24
C LYS A 260 10.99 1.78 32.47
N THR A 261 11.66 2.86 32.89
CA THR A 261 11.73 4.05 32.06
C THR A 261 12.55 3.76 30.79
N PRO A 262 12.30 4.45 29.65
CA PRO A 262 13.13 4.30 28.45
C PRO A 262 14.61 4.53 28.74
N TYR A 263 14.94 5.47 29.63
CA TYR A 263 16.34 5.69 30.02
C TYR A 263 16.98 4.42 30.62
N GLU A 264 16.27 3.76 31.56
CA GLU A 264 16.76 2.52 32.22
C GLU A 264 16.85 1.33 31.27
N MET A 265 15.92 1.25 30.31
CA MET A 265 15.93 0.21 29.28
C MET A 265 17.16 0.29 28.39
N PHE A 266 17.49 1.50 27.95
CA PHE A 266 18.54 1.69 26.96
C PHE A 266 19.92 2.01 27.56
N ASN A 267 19.98 2.27 28.87
CA ASN A 267 21.22 2.51 29.62
C ASN A 267 21.31 1.58 30.84
N PRO A 268 21.26 0.26 30.67
CA PRO A 268 21.14 -0.70 31.81
C PRO A 268 22.39 -0.67 32.72
N ASN A 269 23.51 -0.15 32.24
CA ASN A 269 24.77 -0.05 32.99
C ASN A 269 25.04 1.38 33.50
N ALA A 270 24.12 2.31 33.30
CA ALA A 270 24.28 3.68 33.82
C ALA A 270 24.17 3.66 35.35
N GLY A 271 25.07 4.39 36.01
CA GLY A 271 24.93 4.63 37.45
C GLY A 271 23.68 5.43 37.78
N PRO A 272 23.33 5.58 39.07
CA PRO A 272 22.18 6.37 39.50
C PRO A 272 22.26 7.82 38.99
N LYS A 273 21.21 8.32 38.35
CA LYS A 273 21.08 9.68 37.84
C LYS A 273 19.76 10.30 38.30
N THR A 274 19.80 11.60 38.53
CA THR A 274 18.57 12.36 38.75
C THR A 274 17.75 12.47 37.46
N ASP A 275 16.47 12.76 37.57
CA ASP A 275 15.60 12.92 36.40
C ASP A 275 16.09 14.05 35.49
N LEU A 276 16.57 15.16 36.09
CA LEU A 276 17.18 16.26 35.34
C LEU A 276 18.43 15.80 34.54
N GLN A 277 19.32 15.01 35.17
CA GLN A 277 20.53 14.50 34.51
C GLN A 277 20.19 13.58 33.32
N LYS A 278 19.13 12.74 33.43
CA LYS A 278 18.66 11.92 32.30
C LYS A 278 18.21 12.80 31.14
N MET A 279 17.45 13.85 31.43
CA MET A 279 17.00 14.82 30.42
C MET A 279 18.16 15.62 29.82
N GLU A 280 19.15 16.05 30.62
CA GLU A 280 20.35 16.75 30.16
C GLU A 280 21.13 15.91 29.15
N GLU A 281 21.25 14.61 29.35
CA GLU A 281 21.87 13.70 28.37
C GLU A 281 21.06 13.61 27.08
N GLY A 282 19.75 13.45 27.19
CA GLY A 282 18.86 13.39 26.04
C GLY A 282 18.87 14.67 25.22
N ILE A 283 18.77 15.83 25.86
CA ILE A 283 18.82 17.13 25.16
C ILE A 283 20.22 17.39 24.58
N THR A 284 21.28 16.97 25.27
CA THR A 284 22.65 17.03 24.70
C THR A 284 22.76 16.22 23.42
N GLU A 285 22.21 15.02 23.40
CA GLU A 285 22.15 14.17 22.19
C GLU A 285 21.35 14.84 21.08
N LEU A 286 20.18 15.41 21.39
CA LEU A 286 19.35 16.15 20.43
C LEU A 286 20.16 17.30 19.80
N LEU A 287 20.78 18.15 20.63
CA LEU A 287 21.55 19.30 20.14
C LEU A 287 22.72 18.86 19.27
N ASN A 288 23.48 17.84 19.69
CA ASN A 288 24.59 17.31 18.92
C ASN A 288 24.16 16.75 17.58
N ARG A 289 23.04 16.02 17.55
CA ARG A 289 22.49 15.43 16.32
C ARG A 289 22.07 16.51 15.31
N TYR A 290 21.31 17.50 15.74
CA TYR A 290 20.85 18.58 14.87
C TYR A 290 21.98 19.52 14.45
N ASN A 291 22.88 19.87 15.37
CA ASN A 291 24.09 20.65 15.04
C ASN A 291 24.99 19.91 14.03
N GLY A 292 25.24 18.62 14.25
CA GLY A 292 26.01 17.77 13.34
C GLY A 292 25.38 17.66 11.96
N GLY A 293 24.05 17.71 11.86
CA GLY A 293 23.28 17.72 10.61
C GLY A 293 23.21 19.10 9.93
N GLY A 294 23.72 20.14 10.54
CA GLY A 294 23.70 21.50 10.00
C GLY A 294 22.37 22.24 10.15
N TYR A 295 21.57 21.88 11.15
CA TYR A 295 20.29 22.51 11.46
C TYR A 295 20.49 23.97 11.86
N LYS A 296 19.74 24.88 11.24
CA LYS A 296 19.98 26.34 11.37
C LYS A 296 18.83 27.14 11.98
N TYR A 297 17.70 26.47 12.27
CA TYR A 297 16.53 27.13 12.81
C TYR A 297 16.58 27.21 14.34
N ASP A 298 15.83 28.15 14.94
CA ASP A 298 15.78 28.33 16.40
C ASP A 298 14.77 27.41 17.10
N SER A 299 14.00 26.67 16.33
CA SER A 299 12.93 25.80 16.82
C SER A 299 13.04 24.44 16.16
N VAL A 300 12.87 23.37 16.95
CA VAL A 300 12.88 21.98 16.50
C VAL A 300 11.63 21.27 16.99
N MET A 301 11.09 20.34 16.20
CA MET A 301 9.99 19.48 16.60
C MET A 301 10.52 18.09 16.98
N VAL A 302 9.97 17.53 18.05
CA VAL A 302 10.29 16.18 18.57
C VAL A 302 9.00 15.45 18.83
N MET A 303 8.86 14.29 18.22
CA MET A 303 7.71 13.41 18.47
C MET A 303 7.84 12.72 19.82
N TYR A 304 6.78 12.76 20.61
CA TYR A 304 6.68 12.08 21.90
C TYR A 304 5.55 11.05 21.78
N ALA A 305 5.91 9.88 21.30
CA ALA A 305 5.00 8.77 21.07
C ALA A 305 5.66 7.43 21.35
N HIS A 306 4.86 6.41 21.44
CA HIS A 306 5.17 4.99 21.39
C HIS A 306 3.89 4.26 21.00
N ASP A 307 3.99 2.96 20.70
CA ASP A 307 2.82 2.14 20.41
C ASP A 307 1.85 2.19 21.60
N PHE A 308 0.62 2.59 21.31
CA PHE A 308 -0.48 2.66 22.28
C PHE A 308 -0.20 3.48 23.55
N VAL A 309 0.60 4.55 23.44
CA VAL A 309 0.83 5.47 24.59
C VAL A 309 -0.51 6.00 25.12
N GLU A 310 -0.71 5.85 26.41
CA GLU A 310 -1.91 6.36 27.08
C GLU A 310 -1.88 7.91 27.13
N PRO A 311 -2.99 8.60 26.83
CA PRO A 311 -3.05 10.06 26.90
C PRO A 311 -2.69 10.63 28.28
N THR A 312 -2.84 9.85 29.34
CA THR A 312 -2.45 10.21 30.71
C THR A 312 -0.96 10.47 30.88
N ASN A 313 -0.11 9.91 30.02
CA ASN A 313 1.35 10.13 30.07
C ASN A 313 1.74 11.59 29.84
N VAL A 314 0.87 12.40 29.23
CA VAL A 314 1.08 13.84 29.06
C VAL A 314 1.31 14.54 30.43
N LYS A 315 0.70 14.07 31.52
CA LYS A 315 0.96 14.62 32.88
C LYS A 315 2.40 14.42 33.33
N ASN A 316 3.00 13.29 33.00
CA ASN A 316 4.42 13.04 33.28
C ASN A 316 5.29 13.97 32.43
N LEU A 317 4.94 14.13 31.17
CA LEU A 317 5.62 15.06 30.26
C LEU A 317 5.52 16.50 30.75
N GLU A 318 4.37 16.98 31.21
CA GLU A 318 4.18 18.31 31.80
C GLU A 318 5.10 18.54 32.99
N LYS A 319 5.16 17.56 33.91
CA LYS A 319 6.07 17.57 35.04
C LYS A 319 7.54 17.65 34.60
N ALA A 320 7.91 16.87 33.58
CA ALA A 320 9.26 16.87 33.04
C ALA A 320 9.61 18.21 32.38
N VAL A 321 8.71 18.76 31.56
CA VAL A 321 8.86 20.08 30.93
C VAL A 321 9.02 21.18 31.98
N ALA A 322 8.25 21.16 33.06
CA ALA A 322 8.39 22.11 34.17
C ALA A 322 9.75 21.96 34.88
N LEU A 323 10.18 20.72 35.15
CA LEU A 323 11.50 20.45 35.71
C LEU A 323 12.62 21.02 34.83
N TRP A 324 12.55 20.77 33.49
CA TRP A 324 13.53 21.27 32.54
C TRP A 324 13.54 22.79 32.45
N ASN A 325 12.41 23.42 32.21
CA ASN A 325 12.31 24.87 31.97
C ASN A 325 12.74 25.71 33.19
N ASN A 326 12.52 25.21 34.41
CA ASN A 326 13.00 25.84 35.63
C ASN A 326 14.52 25.77 35.78
N ASN A 327 15.16 24.78 35.19
CA ASN A 327 16.62 24.59 35.29
C ASN A 327 17.40 25.10 34.07
N HIS A 328 16.78 25.09 32.87
CA HIS A 328 17.42 25.44 31.58
C HIS A 328 16.61 26.48 30.81
N PRO A 329 16.52 27.74 31.26
CA PRO A 329 15.73 28.77 30.60
C PRO A 329 16.28 29.15 29.21
N GLU A 330 17.52 28.76 28.88
CA GLU A 330 18.19 29.00 27.60
C GLU A 330 17.64 28.17 26.45
N ILE A 331 17.01 27.01 26.74
CA ILE A 331 16.33 26.13 25.78
C ILE A 331 15.01 25.71 26.39
N GLN A 332 13.92 26.17 25.82
CA GLN A 332 12.58 25.89 26.34
C GLN A 332 12.01 24.62 25.71
N LEU A 333 11.45 23.73 26.52
CA LEU A 333 10.56 22.67 26.07
C LEU A 333 9.12 23.19 26.07
N LYS A 334 8.40 22.96 24.98
CA LYS A 334 6.99 23.35 24.83
C LYS A 334 6.17 22.20 24.33
N ILE A 335 5.18 21.74 25.11
CA ILE A 335 4.19 20.78 24.65
C ILE A 335 3.30 21.49 23.65
N ALA A 336 3.14 20.92 22.44
CA ALA A 336 2.47 21.56 21.33
C ALA A 336 1.85 20.56 20.38
N THR A 337 1.19 21.08 19.34
CA THR A 337 0.74 20.31 18.18
C THR A 337 1.60 20.62 16.97
N PRO A 338 1.72 19.71 15.98
CA PRO A 338 2.55 19.96 14.80
C PRO A 338 2.21 21.25 14.05
N PRO A 339 0.94 21.65 13.86
CA PRO A 339 0.63 22.95 13.24
C PRO A 339 1.21 24.16 13.98
N GLU A 340 1.30 24.14 15.32
CA GLU A 340 1.93 25.22 16.08
C GLU A 340 3.41 25.37 15.71
N PHE A 341 4.14 24.26 15.55
CA PHE A 341 5.54 24.27 15.12
C PHE A 341 5.68 24.78 13.67
N PHE A 342 4.90 24.20 12.73
CA PHE A 342 5.00 24.60 11.32
C PHE A 342 4.69 26.08 11.11
N HIS A 343 3.72 26.64 11.84
CA HIS A 343 3.41 28.07 11.79
C HIS A 343 4.60 28.94 12.20
N VAL A 344 5.34 28.54 13.24
CA VAL A 344 6.55 29.27 13.67
C VAL A 344 7.65 29.18 12.61
N ILE A 345 7.88 27.99 12.06
CA ILE A 345 8.92 27.77 11.04
C ILE A 345 8.60 28.55 9.76
N GLU A 346 7.37 28.47 9.26
CA GLU A 346 6.99 29.22 8.04
C GLU A 346 7.05 30.73 8.27
N SER A 347 6.53 31.23 9.40
CA SER A 347 6.52 32.65 9.67
C SER A 347 7.91 33.28 9.75
N LYS A 348 8.91 32.53 10.27
CA LYS A 348 10.28 33.02 10.45
C LYS A 348 11.20 32.70 9.26
N TYR A 349 11.01 31.55 8.62
CA TYR A 349 12.04 30.95 7.77
C TYR A 349 11.56 30.51 6.38
N GLN A 350 10.33 30.81 5.96
CA GLN A 350 9.73 30.33 4.69
C GLN A 350 10.68 30.45 3.48
N ALA A 351 11.36 31.61 3.34
CA ALA A 351 12.30 31.87 2.24
C ALA A 351 13.60 31.05 2.31
N GLN A 352 13.89 30.44 3.46
CA GLN A 352 15.11 29.66 3.71
C GLN A 352 14.87 28.14 3.63
N ILE A 353 13.60 27.73 3.60
CA ILE A 353 13.22 26.32 3.55
C ILE A 353 13.51 25.79 2.14
N PRO A 354 14.36 24.75 1.98
CA PRO A 354 14.67 24.20 0.66
C PRO A 354 13.49 23.41 0.09
N THR A 355 13.52 23.20 -1.22
CA THR A 355 12.59 22.29 -1.93
C THR A 355 13.37 21.11 -2.48
N TYR A 356 12.92 19.91 -2.19
CA TYR A 356 13.47 18.67 -2.74
C TYR A 356 12.42 17.94 -3.57
N LYS A 357 12.89 17.18 -4.58
CA LYS A 357 12.11 16.34 -5.47
C LYS A 357 12.69 14.95 -5.44
N GLY A 358 11.86 13.96 -5.57
CA GLY A 358 12.29 12.58 -5.72
C GLY A 358 11.59 11.61 -4.77
N GLU A 359 11.76 10.36 -5.10
CA GLU A 359 11.20 9.20 -4.42
C GLU A 359 11.97 8.91 -3.12
N PHE A 360 11.28 8.55 -2.06
CA PHE A 360 11.90 8.00 -0.86
C PHE A 360 11.08 6.88 -0.21
N SER A 361 10.36 6.11 -1.02
CA SER A 361 9.76 4.87 -0.56
C SER A 361 10.81 3.98 0.09
N GLY A 362 10.42 3.35 1.17
CA GLY A 362 11.28 2.41 1.87
C GLY A 362 11.01 0.96 1.45
N LEU A 363 11.40 0.03 2.31
CA LEU A 363 11.31 -1.38 2.03
C LEU A 363 10.08 -2.06 2.64
N TRP A 364 9.40 -1.45 3.59
CA TRP A 364 8.47 -2.21 4.44
C TRP A 364 7.25 -2.78 3.72
N SER A 365 6.77 -2.15 2.65
CA SER A 365 5.76 -2.78 1.78
C SER A 365 6.18 -4.18 1.29
N GLU A 366 7.48 -4.44 1.20
CA GLU A 366 8.05 -5.77 0.95
C GLU A 366 7.60 -6.82 2.00
N ALA A 367 7.34 -6.43 3.24
CA ALA A 367 6.83 -7.34 4.26
C ALA A 367 5.52 -8.03 3.85
N LYS A 368 4.69 -7.38 3.02
CA LYS A 368 3.47 -7.98 2.47
C LYS A 368 3.74 -9.17 1.53
N THR A 369 4.98 -9.38 1.09
CA THR A 369 5.38 -10.61 0.35
C THR A 369 5.37 -11.85 1.25
N GLN A 370 5.32 -11.69 2.57
CA GLN A 370 5.10 -12.79 3.52
C GLN A 370 3.70 -13.39 3.40
N SER A 371 2.76 -12.63 2.85
CA SER A 371 1.37 -13.03 2.63
C SER A 371 1.00 -12.93 1.14
N PRO A 372 1.62 -13.74 0.25
CA PRO A 372 1.50 -13.56 -1.19
C PRO A 372 0.08 -13.75 -1.73
N LEU A 373 -0.72 -14.65 -1.12
CA LEU A 373 -2.10 -14.87 -1.55
C LEU A 373 -3.01 -13.71 -1.16
N ILE A 374 -2.91 -13.23 0.08
CA ILE A 374 -3.70 -12.07 0.54
C ILE A 374 -3.29 -10.82 -0.25
N SER A 375 -1.99 -10.60 -0.43
CA SER A 375 -1.47 -9.47 -1.22
C SER A 375 -1.94 -9.53 -2.68
N GLY A 376 -2.00 -10.74 -3.26
CA GLY A 376 -2.58 -10.93 -4.58
C GLY A 376 -4.07 -10.59 -4.65
N LEU A 377 -4.84 -10.88 -3.59
CA LEU A 377 -6.25 -10.48 -3.47
C LEU A 377 -6.40 -8.96 -3.31
N ALA A 378 -5.53 -8.32 -2.51
CA ALA A 378 -5.51 -6.87 -2.35
C ALA A 378 -5.23 -6.17 -3.68
N ARG A 379 -4.19 -6.58 -4.40
CA ARG A 379 -3.89 -6.05 -5.74
C ARG A 379 -5.05 -6.22 -6.72
N PHE A 380 -5.73 -7.36 -6.67
CA PHE A 380 -6.94 -7.55 -7.45
C PHE A 380 -8.02 -6.53 -7.08
N ALA A 381 -8.24 -6.27 -5.79
CA ALA A 381 -9.21 -5.28 -5.33
C ALA A 381 -8.83 -3.84 -5.76
N HIS A 382 -7.56 -3.46 -5.63
CA HIS A 382 -7.06 -2.14 -6.07
C HIS A 382 -7.39 -1.83 -7.53
N GLU A 383 -7.24 -2.80 -8.42
CA GLU A 383 -7.45 -2.63 -9.86
C GLU A 383 -8.92 -2.73 -10.27
N GLN A 384 -9.64 -3.65 -9.66
CA GLN A 384 -10.98 -3.99 -10.12
C GLN A 384 -12.08 -3.12 -9.50
N THR A 385 -11.87 -2.59 -8.28
CA THR A 385 -12.87 -1.77 -7.60
C THR A 385 -13.22 -0.49 -8.37
N PRO A 386 -12.27 0.33 -8.86
CA PRO A 386 -12.61 1.53 -9.64
C PRO A 386 -13.31 1.22 -10.97
N ALA A 387 -12.97 0.10 -11.59
CA ALA A 387 -13.63 -0.35 -12.82
C ALA A 387 -15.08 -0.80 -12.58
N ALA A 388 -15.35 -1.52 -11.48
CA ALA A 388 -16.69 -1.86 -11.04
C ALA A 388 -17.50 -0.61 -10.67
N GLU A 389 -16.89 0.33 -9.96
CA GLU A 389 -17.49 1.62 -9.58
C GLU A 389 -17.91 2.41 -10.82
N SER A 390 -17.06 2.46 -11.85
CA SER A 390 -17.36 3.13 -13.13
C SER A 390 -18.52 2.47 -13.88
N LEU A 391 -18.59 1.13 -13.89
CA LEU A 391 -19.72 0.38 -14.46
C LEU A 391 -21.03 0.74 -13.75
N TRP A 392 -21.05 0.73 -12.43
CA TRP A 392 -22.25 1.06 -11.65
C TRP A 392 -22.64 2.53 -11.78
N SER A 393 -21.69 3.43 -11.92
CA SER A 393 -21.95 4.83 -12.23
C SER A 393 -22.62 5.01 -13.60
N ALA A 394 -22.15 4.29 -14.62
CA ALA A 394 -22.77 4.27 -15.94
C ALA A 394 -24.22 3.77 -15.90
N LEU A 395 -24.49 2.71 -15.13
CA LEU A 395 -25.85 2.17 -14.93
C LEU A 395 -26.75 3.16 -14.17
N SER A 396 -26.21 3.79 -13.13
CA SER A 396 -26.92 4.79 -12.35
C SER A 396 -27.28 6.01 -13.20
N MET A 397 -26.36 6.53 -14.00
CA MET A 397 -26.58 7.66 -14.91
C MET A 397 -27.62 7.35 -16.01
N THR A 398 -27.54 6.16 -16.62
CA THR A 398 -28.28 5.85 -17.85
C THR A 398 -29.57 5.09 -17.62
N ARG A 399 -29.75 4.48 -16.45
CA ARG A 399 -30.87 3.57 -16.15
C ARG A 399 -31.55 3.85 -14.81
N SER A 400 -31.11 4.89 -14.08
CA SER A 400 -31.60 5.20 -12.74
C SER A 400 -31.52 4.03 -11.75
N ILE A 401 -30.56 3.15 -11.95
CA ILE A 401 -30.28 2.03 -11.02
C ILE A 401 -29.56 2.62 -9.80
N PRO A 402 -29.99 2.30 -8.56
CA PRO A 402 -29.28 2.79 -7.37
C PRO A 402 -27.81 2.38 -7.37
N PHE A 403 -26.93 3.35 -7.09
CA PHE A 403 -25.51 3.07 -6.93
C PHE A 403 -25.25 2.32 -5.61
N PRO A 404 -24.42 1.28 -5.58
CA PRO A 404 -24.21 0.42 -4.39
C PRO A 404 -23.22 1.08 -3.40
N VAL A 405 -23.62 2.19 -2.78
CA VAL A 405 -22.78 3.00 -1.89
C VAL A 405 -22.16 2.18 -0.77
N GLY A 406 -22.97 1.36 -0.07
CA GLY A 406 -22.48 0.57 1.06
C GLY A 406 -21.41 -0.46 0.65
N ASN A 407 -21.61 -1.14 -0.48
CA ASN A 407 -20.65 -2.10 -1.00
C ASN A 407 -19.32 -1.45 -1.35
N MET A 408 -19.37 -0.29 -2.04
CA MET A 408 -18.16 0.47 -2.38
C MET A 408 -17.43 0.99 -1.15
N SER A 409 -18.18 1.48 -0.16
CA SER A 409 -17.62 1.93 1.12
C SER A 409 -16.88 0.81 1.84
N SER A 410 -17.48 -0.37 1.93
CA SER A 410 -16.86 -1.55 2.55
C SER A 410 -15.59 -1.98 1.81
N LEU A 411 -15.60 -1.96 0.46
CA LEU A 411 -14.42 -2.32 -0.33
C LEU A 411 -13.22 -1.42 0.00
N TYR A 412 -13.42 -0.09 0.06
CA TYR A 412 -12.34 0.83 0.41
C TYR A 412 -11.90 0.67 1.87
N ASP A 413 -12.81 0.47 2.83
CA ASP A 413 -12.45 0.23 4.23
C ASP A 413 -11.59 -1.04 4.40
N TRP A 414 -11.94 -2.13 3.71
CA TRP A 414 -11.15 -3.36 3.73
C TRP A 414 -9.77 -3.20 3.10
N MET A 415 -9.66 -2.47 1.97
CA MET A 415 -8.37 -2.17 1.33
C MET A 415 -7.51 -1.31 2.25
N PHE A 416 -8.02 -0.20 2.78
CA PHE A 416 -7.29 0.66 3.73
C PHE A 416 -6.81 -0.11 4.95
N THR A 417 -7.68 -0.97 5.53
CA THR A 417 -7.30 -1.79 6.69
C THR A 417 -6.17 -2.75 6.37
N TYR A 418 -6.15 -3.33 5.16
CA TYR A 418 -5.08 -4.22 4.73
C TYR A 418 -3.79 -3.45 4.37
N ASP A 419 -3.92 -2.28 3.77
CA ASP A 419 -2.79 -1.48 3.28
C ASP A 419 -2.16 -0.60 4.36
N GLU A 420 -2.75 -0.57 5.53
CA GLU A 420 -2.13 0.00 6.72
C GLU A 420 -0.78 -0.71 6.97
N HIS A 421 0.20 0.03 7.53
CA HIS A 421 1.61 -0.38 7.54
C HIS A 421 1.90 -1.68 8.30
N SER A 422 1.13 -2.00 9.34
CA SER A 422 1.23 -3.25 10.11
C SER A 422 0.33 -4.36 9.56
N GLY A 423 -0.45 -4.08 8.50
CA GLY A 423 -1.34 -5.06 7.86
C GLY A 423 -0.60 -6.19 7.17
N ALA A 424 -0.97 -7.42 7.49
CA ALA A 424 -0.56 -8.74 6.99
C ALA A 424 0.96 -9.01 6.85
N GLY A 425 1.35 -10.21 7.18
CA GLY A 425 2.73 -10.66 7.11
C GLY A 425 3.61 -10.11 8.23
N ASN A 426 3.11 -9.16 9.00
CA ASN A 426 3.82 -8.66 10.14
C ASN A 426 3.48 -9.51 11.36
N THR A 427 4.48 -10.23 11.80
CA THR A 427 4.42 -11.01 13.01
C THR A 427 5.02 -10.15 14.12
N GLY A 428 4.25 -9.30 14.77
CA GLY A 428 4.73 -8.38 15.79
C GLY A 428 4.74 -8.94 17.23
N TRP A 429 4.71 -8.04 18.17
CA TRP A 429 4.80 -8.36 19.60
C TRP A 429 3.69 -9.25 20.14
N ILE A 430 2.51 -9.21 19.55
CA ILE A 430 1.37 -10.06 19.92
C ILE A 430 1.72 -11.55 19.92
N GLN A 431 2.56 -11.92 19.04
CA GLN A 431 2.92 -13.29 18.73
C GLN A 431 3.93 -13.87 19.69
N LEU A 432 4.66 -12.98 20.35
CA LEU A 432 5.62 -13.36 21.34
C LEU A 432 4.98 -14.14 22.48
N ASN A 433 3.69 -13.92 22.70
CA ASN A 433 3.01 -14.40 23.90
C ASN A 433 1.70 -15.15 23.61
N ASP A 434 1.08 -15.00 22.44
CA ASP A 434 -0.21 -15.64 22.15
C ASP A 434 -0.42 -16.00 20.66
N ARG A 435 -0.19 -17.27 20.35
CA ARG A 435 -0.42 -17.81 19.00
C ARG A 435 -1.88 -17.69 18.56
N GLY A 436 -2.84 -17.74 19.50
CA GLY A 436 -4.26 -17.62 19.17
C GLY A 436 -4.63 -16.22 18.68
N LEU A 437 -4.03 -15.18 19.25
CA LEU A 437 -4.23 -13.81 18.80
C LEU A 437 -3.59 -13.58 17.41
N LEU A 438 -2.43 -14.16 17.14
CA LEU A 438 -1.82 -14.13 15.80
C LEU A 438 -2.74 -14.75 14.75
N GLU A 439 -3.25 -15.95 15.02
CA GLU A 439 -4.17 -16.62 14.11
C GLU A 439 -5.46 -15.83 13.90
N GLU A 440 -5.95 -15.15 14.94
CA GLU A 440 -7.13 -14.27 14.83
C GLU A 440 -6.84 -13.04 13.97
N GLN A 441 -5.74 -12.38 14.18
CA GLN A 441 -5.28 -11.27 13.33
C GLN A 441 -5.25 -11.70 11.85
N ASN A 442 -4.57 -12.80 11.55
CA ASN A 442 -4.41 -13.28 10.19
C ASN A 442 -5.75 -13.71 9.58
N ARG A 443 -6.65 -14.33 10.37
CA ARG A 443 -8.02 -14.63 9.91
C ARG A 443 -8.80 -13.37 9.53
N GLN A 444 -8.62 -12.26 10.26
CA GLN A 444 -9.29 -10.99 9.95
C GLN A 444 -8.78 -10.43 8.62
N TYR A 445 -7.48 -10.40 8.37
CA TYR A 445 -6.94 -9.94 7.07
C TYR A 445 -7.36 -10.82 5.90
N VAL A 446 -7.32 -12.15 6.06
CA VAL A 446 -7.81 -13.09 5.05
C VAL A 446 -9.28 -12.82 4.74
N ARG A 447 -10.11 -12.61 5.78
CA ARG A 447 -11.53 -12.29 5.62
C ARG A 447 -11.71 -11.02 4.80
N TYR A 448 -11.07 -9.90 5.18
CA TYR A 448 -11.20 -8.64 4.47
C TYR A 448 -10.91 -8.77 2.97
N MET A 449 -9.83 -9.42 2.61
CA MET A 449 -9.43 -9.52 1.19
C MET A 449 -10.25 -10.57 0.41
N LYS A 450 -10.70 -11.65 1.04
CA LYS A 450 -11.66 -12.60 0.42
C LYS A 450 -13.00 -11.94 0.18
N ASP A 451 -13.50 -11.18 1.15
CA ASP A 451 -14.76 -10.45 1.05
C ASP A 451 -14.67 -9.36 -0.02
N ALA A 452 -13.54 -8.63 -0.08
CA ALA A 452 -13.29 -7.66 -1.13
C ALA A 452 -13.33 -8.30 -2.53
N ARG A 453 -12.65 -9.42 -2.73
CA ARG A 453 -12.70 -10.14 -4.00
C ARG A 453 -14.11 -10.61 -4.35
N ALA A 454 -14.80 -11.23 -3.39
CA ALA A 454 -16.15 -11.75 -3.61
C ALA A 454 -17.12 -10.62 -3.96
N GLU A 455 -17.02 -9.48 -3.29
CA GLU A 455 -17.87 -8.32 -3.56
C GLU A 455 -17.59 -7.69 -4.93
N VAL A 456 -16.33 -7.54 -5.33
CA VAL A 456 -15.97 -7.08 -6.67
C VAL A 456 -16.55 -8.00 -7.75
N GLU A 457 -16.42 -9.32 -7.60
CA GLU A 457 -16.99 -10.30 -8.54
C GLU A 457 -18.51 -10.22 -8.59
N ASN A 458 -19.17 -10.05 -7.44
CA ASN A 458 -20.62 -9.85 -7.34
C ASN A 458 -21.06 -8.56 -8.05
N LEU A 459 -20.36 -7.45 -7.83
CA LEU A 459 -20.64 -6.16 -8.48
C LEU A 459 -20.51 -6.26 -10.01
N PHE A 460 -19.47 -6.92 -10.53
CA PHE A 460 -19.34 -7.14 -11.97
C PHE A 460 -20.44 -8.05 -12.51
N SER A 461 -20.68 -9.20 -11.89
CA SER A 461 -21.71 -10.14 -12.33
C SER A 461 -23.09 -9.48 -12.43
N ARG A 462 -23.51 -8.79 -11.37
CA ARG A 462 -24.77 -8.06 -11.32
C ARG A 462 -24.79 -6.87 -12.28
N GLY A 463 -23.71 -6.08 -12.31
CA GLY A 463 -23.60 -4.91 -13.18
C GLY A 463 -23.67 -5.26 -14.66
N LEU A 464 -22.98 -6.31 -15.10
CA LEU A 464 -23.01 -6.77 -16.49
C LEU A 464 -24.37 -7.35 -16.87
N SER A 465 -25.00 -8.10 -15.98
CA SER A 465 -26.37 -8.58 -16.17
C SER A 465 -27.37 -7.43 -16.33
N LEU A 466 -27.28 -6.41 -15.47
CA LEU A 466 -28.09 -5.19 -15.57
C LEU A 466 -27.78 -4.40 -16.85
N ALA A 467 -26.51 -4.33 -17.27
CA ALA A 467 -26.13 -3.65 -18.50
C ALA A 467 -26.76 -4.24 -19.76
N ALA A 468 -26.99 -5.56 -19.76
CA ALA A 468 -27.62 -6.27 -20.86
C ALA A 468 -29.16 -6.13 -20.90
N GLN A 469 -29.82 -5.89 -19.78
CA GLN A 469 -31.29 -5.82 -19.73
C GLN A 469 -31.85 -4.69 -20.63
N PRO A 470 -32.98 -4.90 -21.33
CA PRO A 470 -33.63 -3.81 -22.07
C PRO A 470 -34.15 -2.73 -21.12
N THR A 471 -34.13 -1.50 -21.56
CA THR A 471 -34.66 -0.34 -20.80
C THR A 471 -36.20 -0.33 -20.75
N ARG A 472 -36.86 -1.05 -21.63
CA ARG A 472 -38.34 -1.27 -21.69
C ARG A 472 -38.64 -2.72 -21.96
N TYR A 473 -39.56 -3.28 -21.21
CA TYR A 473 -40.03 -4.67 -21.34
C TYR A 473 -41.22 -4.79 -22.33
N ASP A 474 -41.24 -3.99 -23.37
CA ASP A 474 -42.33 -3.93 -24.34
C ASP A 474 -42.20 -4.94 -25.53
N GLN A 475 -41.07 -5.65 -25.56
CA GLN A 475 -40.84 -6.71 -26.55
C GLN A 475 -40.87 -8.10 -25.87
N PRO A 476 -41.55 -9.10 -26.48
CA PRO A 476 -41.46 -10.47 -25.95
C PRO A 476 -40.02 -10.95 -26.03
N PHE A 477 -39.56 -11.58 -24.95
CA PHE A 477 -38.28 -12.26 -24.93
C PHE A 477 -38.20 -13.29 -26.04
N LYS A 478 -37.33 -13.09 -27.00
CA LYS A 478 -36.97 -14.13 -27.95
C LYS A 478 -36.08 -15.11 -27.17
N GLN A 479 -36.63 -16.25 -26.78
CA GLN A 479 -35.82 -17.29 -26.14
C GLN A 479 -34.66 -17.62 -27.10
N ALA A 480 -33.44 -17.55 -26.58
CA ALA A 480 -32.27 -18.04 -27.30
C ALA A 480 -32.51 -19.54 -27.65
N SER A 481 -31.96 -20.02 -28.77
CA SER A 481 -31.96 -21.44 -29.07
C SER A 481 -31.28 -22.18 -27.90
N ALA A 482 -31.65 -23.42 -27.62
CA ALA A 482 -31.10 -24.19 -26.51
C ALA A 482 -29.53 -24.27 -26.49
N ASN A 483 -28.91 -23.92 -27.61
CA ASN A 483 -27.46 -24.04 -27.82
C ASN A 483 -26.75 -22.71 -28.15
N GLU A 484 -27.42 -21.56 -28.09
CA GLU A 484 -26.84 -20.26 -28.35
C GLU A 484 -26.96 -19.36 -27.13
N PHE A 485 -25.84 -18.76 -26.73
CA PHE A 485 -25.74 -17.93 -25.52
C PHE A 485 -25.14 -16.57 -25.88
N ASN A 486 -25.63 -15.52 -25.25
CA ASN A 486 -25.08 -14.21 -25.37
C ASN A 486 -23.96 -14.02 -24.35
N LEU A 487 -22.77 -13.67 -24.83
CA LEU A 487 -21.61 -13.36 -23.99
C LEU A 487 -21.30 -11.89 -24.08
N LEU A 488 -21.44 -11.17 -23.00
CA LEU A 488 -21.09 -9.76 -22.88
C LEU A 488 -19.66 -9.66 -22.38
N VAL A 489 -18.80 -8.95 -23.12
CA VAL A 489 -17.40 -8.69 -22.78
C VAL A 489 -17.22 -7.22 -22.47
N TYR A 490 -16.79 -6.88 -21.28
CA TYR A 490 -16.64 -5.51 -20.75
C TYR A 490 -15.18 -5.12 -20.62
N ASN A 491 -14.89 -3.89 -21.00
CA ASN A 491 -13.62 -3.21 -20.83
C ASN A 491 -13.77 -2.08 -19.82
N GLY A 492 -13.06 -2.14 -18.70
CA GLY A 492 -13.05 -1.14 -17.64
C GLY A 492 -11.95 -0.09 -17.75
N LEU A 493 -11.31 0.06 -18.92
CA LEU A 493 -10.24 1.05 -19.17
C LEU A 493 -10.72 2.20 -20.08
N SER A 494 -9.99 3.30 -20.05
CA SER A 494 -10.30 4.56 -20.75
C SER A 494 -10.06 4.54 -22.25
N TRP A 495 -9.61 3.43 -22.82
CA TRP A 495 -9.32 3.26 -24.25
C TRP A 495 -9.90 1.97 -24.78
N SER A 496 -10.21 1.97 -26.07
CA SER A 496 -10.63 0.76 -26.77
C SER A 496 -9.46 -0.20 -26.88
N ARG A 497 -9.70 -1.50 -26.70
CA ARG A 497 -8.63 -2.51 -26.78
C ARG A 497 -9.08 -3.83 -27.38
N THR A 498 -8.10 -4.55 -27.86
CA THR A 498 -8.20 -5.92 -28.33
C THR A 498 -7.45 -6.80 -27.34
N ASP A 499 -8.12 -7.79 -26.75
CA ASP A 499 -7.48 -8.66 -25.78
C ASP A 499 -8.10 -10.06 -25.76
N VAL A 500 -7.39 -11.01 -25.14
CA VAL A 500 -7.88 -12.37 -24.95
C VAL A 500 -8.95 -12.42 -23.89
N VAL A 501 -10.01 -13.15 -24.17
CA VAL A 501 -11.09 -13.46 -23.24
C VAL A 501 -11.08 -14.94 -22.95
N GLN A 502 -11.24 -15.29 -21.68
CA GLN A 502 -11.30 -16.65 -21.19
C GLN A 502 -12.71 -16.95 -20.69
N VAL A 503 -13.31 -18.01 -21.20
CA VAL A 503 -14.66 -18.44 -20.80
C VAL A 503 -14.74 -19.95 -20.69
N LYS A 504 -15.62 -20.43 -19.82
CA LYS A 504 -16.06 -21.83 -19.81
C LYS A 504 -17.40 -21.97 -20.52
N SER A 505 -17.79 -23.19 -20.86
CA SER A 505 -19.14 -23.47 -21.32
C SER A 505 -20.18 -23.00 -20.27
N PRO A 506 -21.33 -22.43 -20.70
CA PRO A 506 -22.33 -21.92 -19.76
C PRO A 506 -22.99 -23.03 -18.92
N HIS A 507 -22.98 -24.27 -19.40
CA HIS A 507 -23.53 -25.41 -18.69
C HIS A 507 -22.57 -26.59 -18.69
N ASP A 508 -22.61 -27.38 -17.62
CA ASP A 508 -21.92 -28.66 -17.53
C ASP A 508 -22.47 -29.63 -18.58
N GLY A 509 -21.59 -30.45 -19.12
CA GLY A 509 -21.99 -31.41 -20.18
C GLY A 509 -22.16 -30.78 -21.57
N GLN A 510 -21.86 -29.50 -21.73
CA GLN A 510 -21.80 -28.82 -23.02
C GLN A 510 -20.37 -28.37 -23.34
N LYS A 511 -20.04 -28.31 -24.63
CA LYS A 511 -18.79 -27.77 -25.14
C LYS A 511 -19.04 -26.61 -26.10
N ILE A 512 -18.20 -25.62 -26.08
CA ILE A 512 -18.22 -24.49 -27.05
C ILE A 512 -17.77 -25.02 -28.40
N VAL A 513 -18.57 -24.80 -29.44
CA VAL A 513 -18.29 -25.20 -30.82
C VAL A 513 -18.24 -24.01 -31.79
N GLY A 514 -18.67 -22.83 -31.36
CA GLY A 514 -18.60 -21.60 -32.16
C GLY A 514 -18.63 -20.35 -31.30
N ILE A 515 -17.89 -19.33 -31.72
CA ILE A 515 -17.96 -17.97 -31.18
C ILE A 515 -18.03 -17.01 -32.37
N SER A 516 -18.99 -16.08 -32.32
CA SER A 516 -19.13 -15.05 -33.33
C SER A 516 -19.39 -13.68 -32.74
N ASP A 517 -18.97 -12.64 -33.40
CA ASP A 517 -19.31 -11.27 -33.08
C ASP A 517 -20.82 -11.05 -33.29
N ALA A 518 -21.55 -10.61 -32.26
CA ALA A 518 -23.00 -10.49 -32.34
C ALA A 518 -23.49 -9.42 -33.32
N ALA A 519 -22.70 -8.35 -33.56
CA ALA A 519 -23.01 -7.28 -34.49
C ALA A 519 -22.74 -7.65 -35.93
N THR A 520 -21.56 -8.19 -36.22
CA THR A 520 -21.10 -8.49 -37.59
C THR A 520 -21.42 -9.91 -38.05
N LYS A 521 -21.77 -10.81 -37.13
CA LYS A 521 -21.94 -12.26 -37.36
C LYS A 521 -20.68 -12.98 -37.82
N GLN A 522 -19.54 -12.33 -37.76
CA GLN A 522 -18.25 -12.90 -38.12
C GLN A 522 -17.84 -13.97 -37.11
N SER A 523 -17.53 -15.17 -37.59
CA SER A 523 -16.96 -16.24 -36.76
C SER A 523 -15.55 -15.89 -36.31
N LEU A 524 -15.22 -16.18 -35.04
CA LEU A 524 -13.92 -15.93 -34.45
C LEU A 524 -13.16 -17.25 -34.23
N ALA A 525 -11.83 -17.16 -34.40
CA ALA A 525 -10.97 -18.26 -33.98
C ALA A 525 -10.97 -18.35 -32.47
N PHE A 526 -11.03 -19.56 -31.95
CA PHE A 526 -10.92 -19.86 -30.52
C PHE A 526 -10.20 -21.20 -30.33
N ASP A 527 -9.65 -21.36 -29.16
CA ASP A 527 -9.06 -22.61 -28.70
C ASP A 527 -9.56 -22.96 -27.29
N THR A 528 -9.63 -24.26 -27.01
CA THR A 528 -9.97 -24.78 -25.68
C THR A 528 -8.79 -25.57 -25.12
N ASP A 529 -8.39 -25.30 -23.89
CA ASP A 529 -7.30 -26.01 -23.21
C ASP A 529 -7.76 -27.36 -22.62
N ALA A 530 -6.85 -28.08 -21.98
CA ALA A 530 -7.12 -29.36 -21.35
C ALA A 530 -8.08 -29.26 -20.15
N ASN A 531 -8.26 -28.07 -19.56
CA ASN A 531 -9.16 -27.80 -18.44
C ASN A 531 -10.56 -27.33 -18.89
N GLY A 532 -10.84 -27.34 -20.21
CA GLY A 532 -12.09 -26.86 -20.77
C GLY A 532 -12.24 -25.35 -20.79
N GLN A 533 -11.15 -24.59 -20.54
CA GLN A 533 -11.12 -23.16 -20.65
C GLN A 533 -10.97 -22.76 -22.10
N THR A 534 -11.90 -21.97 -22.62
CA THR A 534 -11.90 -21.49 -24.00
C THR A 534 -11.38 -20.08 -24.11
N PHE A 535 -10.49 -19.84 -25.06
CA PHE A 535 -9.83 -18.58 -25.32
C PHE A 535 -10.22 -18.05 -26.71
N PHE A 536 -10.58 -16.78 -26.78
CA PHE A 536 -10.79 -16.09 -28.05
C PHE A 536 -10.33 -14.64 -27.97
N LEU A 537 -10.08 -13.99 -29.10
CA LEU A 537 -9.66 -12.60 -29.15
C LEU A 537 -10.87 -11.69 -29.35
N ALA A 538 -11.22 -10.92 -28.32
CA ALA A 538 -12.24 -9.88 -28.43
C ALA A 538 -11.60 -8.60 -28.97
N LYS A 539 -11.94 -8.26 -30.22
CA LYS A 539 -11.36 -7.09 -30.91
C LYS A 539 -12.18 -5.84 -30.65
N ASP A 540 -11.47 -4.72 -30.46
CA ASP A 540 -12.03 -3.38 -30.40
C ASP A 540 -13.17 -3.26 -29.35
N VAL A 541 -12.94 -3.79 -28.16
CA VAL A 541 -13.88 -3.61 -27.05
C VAL A 541 -13.78 -2.17 -26.55
N PRO A 542 -14.88 -1.38 -26.63
CA PRO A 542 -14.81 0.07 -26.42
C PRO A 542 -14.46 0.44 -24.96
N SER A 543 -13.94 1.65 -24.78
CA SER A 543 -13.63 2.27 -23.51
C SER A 543 -14.84 2.27 -22.57
N PHE A 544 -14.64 1.88 -21.32
CA PHE A 544 -15.69 1.74 -20.30
C PHE A 544 -17.01 1.23 -20.89
N GLY A 545 -16.91 0.15 -21.64
CA GLY A 545 -17.99 -0.31 -22.49
C GLY A 545 -17.96 -1.81 -22.70
N TYR A 546 -18.89 -2.28 -23.48
CA TYR A 546 -18.98 -3.69 -23.77
C TYR A 546 -19.15 -3.99 -25.26
N LYS A 547 -18.82 -5.22 -25.59
CA LYS A 547 -19.10 -5.86 -26.88
C LYS A 547 -19.72 -7.21 -26.64
N THR A 548 -20.72 -7.59 -27.44
CA THR A 548 -21.46 -8.84 -27.29
C THR A 548 -21.03 -9.85 -28.33
N PHE A 549 -20.90 -11.09 -27.90
CA PHE A 549 -20.59 -12.24 -28.73
C PHE A 549 -21.70 -13.29 -28.61
N THR A 550 -21.90 -14.07 -29.65
CA THR A 550 -22.77 -15.27 -29.64
C THR A 550 -21.87 -16.49 -29.46
N VAL A 551 -22.11 -17.26 -28.43
CA VAL A 551 -21.45 -18.53 -28.12
C VAL A 551 -22.37 -19.66 -28.47
N THR A 552 -21.96 -20.56 -29.38
CA THR A 552 -22.71 -21.76 -29.77
C THR A 552 -22.11 -22.97 -29.06
N THR A 553 -22.93 -23.77 -28.46
CA THR A 553 -22.54 -24.99 -27.74
C THR A 553 -23.09 -26.24 -28.39
N ALA A 554 -22.56 -27.40 -28.05
CA ALA A 554 -23.07 -28.72 -28.38
C ALA A 554 -22.95 -29.65 -27.16
N THR A 555 -23.78 -30.64 -27.07
CA THR A 555 -23.69 -31.67 -26.04
C THR A 555 -22.34 -32.40 -26.10
N GLY A 556 -21.75 -32.66 -24.96
CA GLY A 556 -20.48 -33.36 -24.82
C GLY A 556 -19.48 -32.61 -23.89
N GLN A 557 -18.45 -33.30 -23.45
CA GLN A 557 -17.40 -32.75 -22.64
C GLN A 557 -16.52 -31.79 -23.46
N SER A 558 -16.05 -30.72 -22.84
CA SER A 558 -15.03 -29.85 -23.44
C SER A 558 -13.72 -30.64 -23.59
N VAL A 559 -13.20 -30.67 -24.81
CA VAL A 559 -11.96 -31.36 -25.15
C VAL A 559 -10.99 -30.31 -25.66
N SER A 560 -9.71 -30.47 -25.31
CA SER A 560 -8.67 -29.56 -25.82
C SER A 560 -8.65 -29.54 -27.36
N THR A 561 -8.69 -28.35 -27.92
CA THR A 561 -8.47 -28.11 -29.35
C THR A 561 -7.00 -27.94 -29.73
N LEU A 562 -6.14 -27.85 -28.69
CA LEU A 562 -4.72 -27.68 -28.86
C LEU A 562 -4.06 -29.01 -29.24
N THR A 563 -3.32 -29.03 -30.32
CA THR A 563 -2.55 -30.21 -30.79
C THR A 563 -1.16 -30.22 -30.14
N ALA A 564 -0.80 -31.31 -29.50
CA ALA A 564 0.53 -31.47 -28.94
C ALA A 564 1.59 -31.61 -30.08
N LEU A 565 2.69 -30.90 -29.91
CA LEU A 565 3.87 -31.01 -30.78
C LEU A 565 4.89 -31.94 -30.13
N PRO A 566 5.04 -33.18 -30.57
CA PRO A 566 5.87 -34.17 -29.91
C PRO A 566 7.34 -33.74 -29.85
N ARG A 567 7.96 -33.88 -28.67
CA ARG A 567 9.39 -33.60 -28.42
C ARG A 567 9.83 -32.17 -28.72
N SER A 568 8.89 -31.22 -28.87
CA SER A 568 9.24 -29.81 -29.08
C SER A 568 9.49 -29.12 -27.75
N THR A 569 10.52 -28.28 -27.71
CA THR A 569 10.78 -27.31 -26.63
C THR A 569 10.63 -25.88 -27.16
N GLU A 570 10.10 -25.72 -28.38
CA GLU A 570 9.91 -24.43 -29.04
C GLU A 570 8.43 -24.23 -29.43
N ALA A 571 7.94 -23.03 -29.17
CA ALA A 571 6.63 -22.55 -29.59
C ALA A 571 6.80 -21.30 -30.47
N SER A 572 5.96 -21.15 -31.49
CA SER A 572 5.98 -19.96 -32.33
C SER A 572 4.59 -19.56 -32.81
N ASN A 573 4.39 -18.25 -32.91
CA ASN A 573 3.25 -17.65 -33.60
C ASN A 573 3.74 -16.50 -34.51
N THR A 574 2.82 -15.65 -34.97
CA THR A 574 3.13 -14.52 -35.82
C THR A 574 4.02 -13.47 -35.18
N ASN A 575 3.99 -13.35 -33.86
CA ASN A 575 4.64 -12.30 -33.08
C ASN A 575 5.89 -12.77 -32.32
N TYR A 576 5.91 -14.02 -31.85
CA TYR A 576 6.96 -14.53 -30.99
C TYR A 576 7.44 -15.92 -31.36
N ARG A 577 8.72 -16.17 -31.08
CA ARG A 577 9.29 -17.51 -30.94
C ARG A 577 9.81 -17.67 -29.52
N VAL A 578 9.36 -18.71 -28.84
CA VAL A 578 9.77 -19.03 -27.46
C VAL A 578 10.46 -20.37 -27.45
N ARG A 579 11.64 -20.44 -26.86
CA ARG A 579 12.40 -21.68 -26.72
C ARG A 579 12.77 -21.92 -25.27
N LEU A 580 12.62 -23.16 -24.82
CA LEU A 580 13.03 -23.59 -23.49
C LEU A 580 14.31 -24.42 -23.52
N ARG A 581 15.04 -24.38 -22.44
CA ARG A 581 16.11 -25.31 -22.10
C ARG A 581 15.53 -26.67 -21.67
N PRO A 582 16.34 -27.76 -21.70
CA PRO A 582 15.88 -29.07 -21.21
C PRO A 582 15.47 -29.07 -19.72
N ASP A 583 15.98 -28.16 -18.91
CA ASP A 583 15.60 -27.97 -17.49
C ASP A 583 14.28 -27.20 -17.31
N GLY A 584 13.62 -26.82 -18.41
CA GLY A 584 12.33 -26.14 -18.41
C GLY A 584 12.41 -24.62 -18.21
N ASN A 585 13.60 -24.04 -18.12
CA ASN A 585 13.76 -22.59 -18.07
C ASN A 585 13.65 -21.96 -19.44
N VAL A 586 13.17 -20.72 -19.49
CA VAL A 586 13.03 -19.99 -20.74
C VAL A 586 14.40 -19.55 -21.24
N GLN A 587 14.80 -20.02 -22.42
CA GLN A 587 16.08 -19.71 -23.04
C GLN A 587 15.98 -18.50 -23.96
N SER A 588 14.88 -18.38 -24.69
CA SER A 588 14.69 -17.33 -25.70
C SER A 588 13.22 -16.92 -25.76
N ILE A 589 12.98 -15.63 -25.80
CA ILE A 589 11.74 -15.01 -26.28
C ILE A 589 12.16 -14.02 -27.37
N TYR A 590 11.94 -14.42 -28.62
CA TYR A 590 12.32 -13.62 -29.77
C TYR A 590 11.08 -12.91 -30.34
N ASP A 591 11.10 -11.59 -30.38
CA ASP A 591 10.06 -10.78 -30.99
C ASP A 591 10.32 -10.75 -32.51
N VAL A 592 9.47 -11.43 -33.29
CA VAL A 592 9.57 -11.55 -34.72
C VAL A 592 9.38 -10.20 -35.43
N ARG A 593 8.54 -9.33 -34.89
CA ARG A 593 8.20 -8.03 -35.51
C ARG A 593 9.36 -7.03 -35.41
N SER A 594 10.00 -6.98 -34.25
CA SER A 594 11.16 -6.12 -34.01
C SER A 594 12.49 -6.77 -34.39
N ASN A 595 12.46 -8.05 -34.82
CA ASN A 595 13.63 -8.87 -35.17
C ASN A 595 14.65 -8.91 -34.04
N ARG A 596 14.18 -9.18 -32.76
CA ARG A 596 14.98 -8.97 -31.56
C ARG A 596 14.80 -10.05 -30.50
N GLU A 597 15.93 -10.47 -29.91
CA GLU A 597 15.92 -11.27 -28.69
C GLU A 597 15.63 -10.39 -27.47
N ILE A 598 14.68 -10.83 -26.63
CA ILE A 598 14.26 -10.10 -25.42
C ILE A 598 15.08 -10.55 -24.22
N ILE A 599 15.48 -11.80 -24.16
CA ILE A 599 16.14 -12.43 -23.02
C ILE A 599 17.66 -12.37 -23.16
N ASN A 600 18.35 -12.10 -22.08
CA ASN A 600 19.79 -12.30 -21.98
C ASN A 600 20.08 -13.74 -21.50
N ASP A 601 20.25 -14.67 -22.43
CA ASP A 601 20.59 -16.09 -22.12
C ASP A 601 22.02 -16.29 -21.59
N LYS A 602 22.84 -15.23 -21.62
CA LYS A 602 24.23 -15.24 -21.13
C LYS A 602 24.36 -14.57 -19.76
N GLY A 603 23.25 -14.12 -19.17
CA GLY A 603 23.24 -13.56 -17.82
C GLY A 603 23.70 -14.58 -16.78
N GLU A 604 24.07 -14.08 -15.60
CA GLU A 604 24.53 -14.90 -14.47
C GLU A 604 23.46 -15.93 -14.06
N LEU A 605 22.20 -15.55 -14.11
CA LEU A 605 21.07 -16.38 -13.71
C LEU A 605 20.11 -16.60 -14.88
N PRO A 606 19.51 -17.82 -15.00
CA PRO A 606 18.54 -18.10 -16.05
C PRO A 606 17.27 -17.22 -15.95
N PHE A 607 16.62 -17.01 -17.07
CA PHE A 607 15.35 -16.30 -17.14
C PHE A 607 14.23 -17.17 -16.57
N ASN A 608 13.38 -16.55 -15.71
CA ASN A 608 12.26 -17.17 -15.02
C ASN A 608 12.68 -18.32 -14.06
N GLU A 609 13.88 -18.25 -13.53
CA GLU A 609 14.36 -19.18 -12.50
C GLU A 609 13.86 -18.76 -11.14
N LEU A 610 13.39 -19.71 -10.33
CA LEU A 610 13.08 -19.47 -8.92
C LEU A 610 14.34 -19.58 -8.06
N LEU A 611 14.67 -18.50 -7.40
CA LEU A 611 15.83 -18.38 -6.52
C LEU A 611 15.38 -18.31 -5.07
N ARG A 612 16.13 -18.99 -4.20
CA ARG A 612 16.10 -18.78 -2.74
C ARG A 612 17.29 -17.90 -2.37
N VAL A 613 17.01 -16.82 -1.68
CA VAL A 613 18.03 -15.85 -1.27
C VAL A 613 18.12 -15.81 0.24
N GLU A 614 19.30 -16.18 0.74
CA GLU A 614 19.66 -16.11 2.15
C GLU A 614 20.79 -15.07 2.31
N GLY A 615 20.48 -13.92 2.90
CA GLY A 615 21.42 -12.80 2.97
C GLY A 615 21.80 -12.29 1.58
N ALA A 616 23.10 -12.32 1.24
CA ALA A 616 23.60 -11.92 -0.08
C ALA A 616 23.71 -13.09 -1.07
N ASN A 617 23.43 -14.33 -0.63
CA ASN A 617 23.62 -15.53 -1.41
C ASN A 617 22.32 -15.95 -2.08
N ALA A 618 22.31 -16.00 -3.41
CA ALA A 618 21.22 -16.55 -4.19
C ALA A 618 21.53 -17.97 -4.62
N ALA A 619 20.62 -18.89 -4.39
CA ALA A 619 20.71 -20.27 -4.84
C ALA A 619 19.46 -20.66 -5.64
N ARG A 620 19.61 -21.49 -6.65
CA ARG A 620 18.47 -22.06 -7.38
C ARG A 620 17.66 -22.97 -6.46
N VAL A 621 16.35 -22.86 -6.52
CA VAL A 621 15.47 -23.80 -5.81
C VAL A 621 15.58 -25.18 -6.47
N PRO A 622 15.86 -26.25 -5.72
CA PRO A 622 16.10 -27.57 -6.31
C PRO A 622 14.89 -28.10 -7.09
N VAL A 623 15.13 -28.64 -8.26
CA VAL A 623 14.17 -29.40 -9.05
C VAL A 623 14.65 -30.87 -9.09
N PRO A 624 14.03 -31.76 -8.31
CA PRO A 624 14.57 -33.12 -8.08
C PRO A 624 14.51 -34.03 -9.30
N ASN A 625 13.60 -33.74 -10.24
CA ASN A 625 13.37 -34.57 -11.44
C ASN A 625 13.42 -33.72 -12.70
N SER A 626 13.74 -34.36 -13.83
CA SER A 626 13.65 -33.71 -15.12
C SER A 626 12.21 -33.26 -15.39
N PRO A 627 11.98 -32.02 -15.84
CA PRO A 627 10.65 -31.52 -16.08
C PRO A 627 10.02 -32.19 -17.30
N VAL A 628 8.70 -32.29 -17.29
CA VAL A 628 7.92 -32.68 -18.46
C VAL A 628 7.54 -31.40 -19.22
N ILE A 629 8.10 -31.24 -20.42
CA ILE A 629 7.80 -30.11 -21.30
C ILE A 629 6.78 -30.56 -22.35
N THR A 630 5.70 -29.85 -22.45
CA THR A 630 4.66 -30.11 -23.47
C THR A 630 4.36 -28.81 -24.23
N VAL A 631 4.51 -28.84 -25.54
CA VAL A 631 4.13 -27.74 -26.43
C VAL A 631 2.81 -28.10 -27.12
N ARG A 632 1.83 -27.21 -27.06
CA ARG A 632 0.52 -27.38 -27.73
C ARG A 632 0.23 -26.16 -28.59
N LYS A 633 -0.30 -26.39 -29.77
CA LYS A 633 -0.65 -25.34 -30.71
C LYS A 633 -2.09 -25.45 -31.18
N GLY A 634 -2.81 -24.34 -31.13
CA GLY A 634 -4.14 -24.17 -31.67
C GLY A 634 -4.20 -23.16 -32.81
N LYS A 635 -5.38 -22.62 -33.08
CA LYS A 635 -5.62 -21.59 -34.11
C LYS A 635 -5.25 -20.19 -33.61
N LEU A 636 -5.39 -19.94 -32.32
CA LEU A 636 -5.15 -18.66 -31.66
C LEU A 636 -4.02 -18.77 -30.64
N LEU A 637 -4.03 -19.84 -29.83
CA LEU A 637 -3.16 -20.04 -28.70
C LEU A 637 -2.04 -21.02 -29.02
N THR A 638 -0.80 -20.64 -28.71
CA THR A 638 0.30 -21.61 -28.57
C THR A 638 0.76 -21.57 -27.11
N GLU A 639 0.81 -22.76 -26.50
CA GLU A 639 1.10 -22.96 -25.07
C GLU A 639 2.28 -23.89 -24.88
N ILE A 640 3.20 -23.53 -24.00
CA ILE A 640 4.22 -24.43 -23.45
C ILE A 640 3.91 -24.62 -21.97
N SER A 641 3.70 -25.86 -21.56
CA SER A 641 3.61 -26.22 -20.13
C SER A 641 4.86 -26.98 -19.69
N VAL A 642 5.36 -26.61 -18.53
CA VAL A 642 6.50 -27.25 -17.85
C VAL A 642 6.02 -27.74 -16.51
N GLU A 643 5.96 -29.05 -16.31
CA GLU A 643 5.57 -29.68 -15.06
C GLU A 643 6.81 -30.25 -14.36
N ARG A 644 7.01 -29.87 -13.10
CA ARG A 644 8.15 -30.29 -12.27
C ARG A 644 7.64 -31.12 -11.11
N ALA A 645 7.60 -32.44 -11.31
CA ALA A 645 7.08 -33.34 -10.29
C ALA A 645 7.88 -33.25 -9.00
N GLN A 646 7.18 -33.15 -7.87
CA GLN A 646 7.75 -33.08 -6.52
C GLN A 646 8.65 -31.85 -6.24
N ALA A 647 8.65 -30.84 -7.11
CA ALA A 647 9.36 -29.59 -6.87
C ALA A 647 8.45 -28.54 -6.20
N ALA A 648 9.03 -27.66 -5.40
CA ALA A 648 8.32 -26.48 -4.89
C ALA A 648 7.92 -25.56 -6.04
N PHE A 649 8.81 -25.27 -6.98
CA PHE A 649 8.47 -24.63 -8.26
C PHE A 649 7.80 -25.66 -9.16
N SER A 650 6.49 -25.83 -9.00
CA SER A 650 5.75 -26.97 -9.52
C SER A 650 5.45 -26.89 -11.01
N SER A 651 5.12 -25.71 -11.53
CA SER A 651 4.87 -25.56 -12.96
C SER A 651 5.12 -24.16 -13.51
N THR A 652 5.35 -24.09 -14.81
CA THR A 652 5.38 -22.87 -15.60
C THR A 652 4.52 -23.08 -16.84
N VAL A 653 3.68 -22.10 -17.17
CA VAL A 653 2.93 -22.08 -18.43
C VAL A 653 3.29 -20.82 -19.18
N VAL A 654 3.79 -20.95 -20.41
CA VAL A 654 4.04 -19.84 -21.31
C VAL A 654 2.99 -19.83 -22.39
N ARG A 655 2.32 -18.70 -22.59
CA ARG A 655 1.28 -18.52 -23.61
C ARG A 655 1.62 -17.37 -24.56
N ILE A 656 1.47 -17.62 -25.84
CA ILE A 656 1.54 -16.61 -26.89
C ILE A 656 0.28 -16.72 -27.76
N TYR A 657 -0.34 -15.58 -28.04
CA TYR A 657 -1.60 -15.51 -28.78
C TYR A 657 -1.37 -14.83 -30.12
N ASP A 658 -1.91 -15.40 -31.21
CA ASP A 658 -1.92 -14.69 -32.48
C ASP A 658 -2.77 -13.43 -32.38
N GLY A 659 -2.18 -12.29 -32.74
CA GLY A 659 -2.83 -10.97 -32.66
C GLY A 659 -2.58 -10.19 -31.38
N LEU A 660 -1.84 -10.75 -30.37
CA LEU A 660 -1.37 -10.00 -29.20
C LEU A 660 0.14 -9.81 -29.21
N GLU A 661 0.56 -8.64 -28.75
CA GLU A 661 1.98 -8.22 -28.73
C GLU A 661 2.62 -8.48 -27.35
N ARG A 662 2.37 -9.64 -26.76
CA ARG A 662 2.97 -10.06 -25.49
C ARG A 662 3.11 -11.57 -25.40
N ALA A 663 4.12 -12.01 -24.64
CA ALA A 663 4.24 -13.37 -24.14
C ALA A 663 3.85 -13.39 -22.66
N GLU A 664 2.99 -14.30 -22.27
CA GLU A 664 2.53 -14.44 -20.87
C GLU A 664 3.21 -15.64 -20.22
N ILE A 665 3.58 -15.49 -18.94
CA ILE A 665 4.17 -16.54 -18.11
C ILE A 665 3.36 -16.65 -16.83
N SER A 666 2.89 -17.85 -16.53
CA SER A 666 2.25 -18.18 -15.26
C SER A 666 3.08 -19.20 -14.51
N ASN A 667 3.54 -18.86 -13.33
CA ASN A 667 4.31 -19.72 -12.45
C ASN A 667 3.46 -20.21 -11.28
N SER A 668 3.56 -21.51 -10.96
CA SER A 668 2.91 -22.10 -9.80
C SER A 668 3.95 -22.64 -8.83
N ILE A 669 3.77 -22.31 -7.56
CA ILE A 669 4.61 -22.80 -6.46
C ILE A 669 3.74 -23.61 -5.51
N ASP A 670 4.22 -24.78 -5.12
CA ASP A 670 3.65 -25.63 -4.07
C ASP A 670 4.38 -25.30 -2.76
N GLY A 671 3.76 -24.46 -1.95
CA GLY A 671 4.32 -23.99 -0.68
C GLY A 671 4.59 -25.11 0.33
N SER A 672 3.83 -26.22 0.25
CA SER A 672 4.02 -27.38 1.12
C SER A 672 5.35 -28.11 0.89
N ARG A 673 6.02 -27.82 -0.24
CA ARG A 673 7.31 -28.39 -0.64
C ARG A 673 8.49 -27.44 -0.51
N LEU A 674 8.25 -26.26 0.00
CA LEU A 674 9.35 -25.33 0.28
C LEU A 674 10.20 -25.88 1.43
N PRO A 675 11.53 -25.78 1.34
CA PRO A 675 12.37 -26.12 2.46
C PRO A 675 12.03 -25.19 3.64
N PHE A 676 12.03 -25.73 4.85
CA PHE A 676 11.98 -24.89 6.04
C PHE A 676 13.13 -23.90 6.00
N PRO A 677 12.91 -22.66 6.49
CA PRO A 677 13.98 -21.69 6.63
C PRO A 677 15.14 -22.35 7.38
N GLY A 678 16.34 -22.30 6.81
CA GLY A 678 17.50 -23.01 7.36
C GLY A 678 17.87 -22.46 8.72
N GLY A 679 17.57 -23.25 9.78
CA GLY A 679 17.77 -22.88 11.16
C GLY A 679 19.22 -22.51 11.47
N SER A 680 19.41 -21.39 11.96
CA SER A 680 20.28 -20.89 13.02
C SER A 680 19.99 -19.39 13.20
N GLY A 681 18.76 -19.09 13.60
CA GLY A 681 18.38 -17.80 14.16
C GLY A 681 18.20 -16.66 13.14
N ASN A 682 17.06 -16.04 13.18
CA ASN A 682 16.76 -14.69 12.68
C ASN A 682 16.78 -14.47 11.16
N TRP A 683 16.32 -15.42 10.33
CA TRP A 683 16.37 -15.27 8.88
C TRP A 683 15.03 -15.46 8.20
N SER A 684 14.77 -14.58 7.24
CA SER A 684 13.76 -14.80 6.23
C SER A 684 14.42 -15.34 4.97
N ASP A 685 13.89 -16.42 4.45
CA ASP A 685 14.18 -16.86 3.10
C ASP A 685 13.34 -16.05 2.13
N ASN A 686 14.01 -15.32 1.25
CA ASN A 686 13.35 -14.58 0.20
C ASN A 686 13.39 -15.37 -1.11
N TYR A 687 12.28 -15.43 -1.81
CA TYR A 687 12.16 -16.13 -3.07
C TYR A 687 11.91 -15.15 -4.21
N TYR A 688 12.74 -15.23 -5.25
CA TYR A 688 12.72 -14.35 -6.40
C TYR A 688 12.64 -15.11 -7.70
N PHE A 689 11.88 -14.59 -8.67
CA PHE A 689 12.06 -14.97 -10.06
C PHE A 689 13.05 -14.01 -10.74
N SER A 690 14.06 -14.56 -11.42
CA SER A 690 15.05 -13.78 -12.16
C SER A 690 14.61 -13.49 -13.59
N PHE A 691 14.76 -12.23 -14.02
CA PHE A 691 14.43 -11.78 -15.35
C PHE A 691 15.58 -10.99 -15.99
N PRO A 692 16.62 -11.66 -16.52
CA PRO A 692 17.68 -11.02 -17.30
C PRO A 692 17.20 -10.66 -18.70
N PHE A 693 17.27 -9.37 -19.06
CA PHE A 693 16.83 -8.85 -20.34
C PHE A 693 18.00 -8.47 -21.27
N SER A 694 17.78 -8.61 -22.58
CA SER A 694 18.73 -8.22 -23.64
C SER A 694 18.64 -6.71 -23.93
N VAL A 695 18.92 -5.91 -22.91
CA VAL A 695 19.04 -4.44 -22.96
C VAL A 695 20.47 -4.09 -22.58
N SER A 696 21.10 -3.11 -23.25
CA SER A 696 22.46 -2.72 -22.92
C SER A 696 22.54 -2.17 -21.50
N LYS A 697 23.57 -2.54 -20.77
CA LYS A 697 23.87 -1.95 -19.45
C LYS A 697 24.33 -0.49 -19.56
N ASP A 698 24.83 -0.08 -20.71
CA ASP A 698 25.26 1.28 -20.97
C ASP A 698 24.03 2.18 -21.09
N ASN A 699 23.97 3.22 -20.27
CA ASN A 699 22.80 4.10 -20.12
C ASN A 699 21.51 3.40 -19.67
N LEU A 700 21.61 2.25 -19.01
CA LEU A 700 20.48 1.51 -18.50
C LEU A 700 19.69 2.34 -17.48
N LYS A 701 18.40 2.48 -17.72
CA LYS A 701 17.42 3.09 -16.82
C LYS A 701 16.32 2.09 -16.48
N ILE A 702 15.87 2.14 -15.25
CA ILE A 702 14.72 1.37 -14.77
C ILE A 702 13.55 2.33 -14.70
N MET A 703 12.44 1.94 -15.31
CA MET A 703 11.18 2.67 -15.34
C MET A 703 10.21 2.00 -14.39
N ARG A 704 9.95 2.62 -13.24
CA ARG A 704 8.98 2.15 -12.26
C ARG A 704 7.59 2.63 -12.63
N GLY A 705 6.63 1.72 -12.76
CA GLY A 705 5.21 2.08 -12.80
C GLY A 705 4.70 2.41 -11.40
N GLY A 706 4.54 3.70 -11.09
CA GLY A 706 3.90 4.19 -9.87
C GLY A 706 2.39 4.28 -10.00
N GLN A 707 1.72 4.88 -9.01
CA GLN A 707 0.26 5.06 -9.01
C GLN A 707 -0.22 6.07 -10.07
N LYS A 708 0.61 7.06 -10.39
CA LYS A 708 0.22 8.20 -11.23
C LYS A 708 1.07 8.40 -12.48
N TRP A 709 2.32 7.95 -12.46
CA TRP A 709 3.30 8.14 -13.54
C TRP A 709 4.42 7.11 -13.43
N PHE A 710 5.37 7.16 -14.37
CA PHE A 710 6.62 6.43 -14.28
C PHE A 710 7.71 7.26 -13.63
N ASP A 711 8.41 6.69 -12.67
CA ASP A 711 9.65 7.22 -12.14
C ASP A 711 10.84 6.55 -12.83
N THR A 712 11.89 7.31 -13.11
CA THR A 712 13.16 6.82 -13.66
C THR A 712 14.15 6.58 -12.55
N LEU A 713 14.58 5.34 -12.37
CA LEU A 713 15.43 4.95 -11.26
C LEU A 713 16.89 4.75 -11.72
N PRO A 714 17.88 5.14 -10.93
CA PRO A 714 17.79 5.79 -9.61
C PRO A 714 17.67 7.31 -9.65
N ASP A 715 17.52 7.94 -10.83
CA ASP A 715 17.64 9.40 -11.05
C ASP A 715 16.57 10.19 -10.26
N ASP A 716 15.36 9.65 -10.14
CA ASP A 716 14.23 10.28 -9.46
C ASP A 716 14.16 9.97 -7.95
N TYR A 717 15.24 9.43 -7.34
CA TYR A 717 15.31 9.24 -5.90
C TYR A 717 15.86 10.47 -5.15
N LEU A 718 15.35 10.73 -3.96
CA LEU A 718 15.99 11.64 -3.02
C LEU A 718 17.37 11.10 -2.59
N SER A 719 18.29 12.02 -2.27
CA SER A 719 19.56 11.66 -1.63
C SER A 719 19.28 10.90 -0.33
N GLY A 720 19.98 9.78 -0.10
CA GLY A 720 19.80 8.93 1.07
C GLY A 720 18.60 7.99 1.01
N ALA A 721 17.74 8.09 0.00
CA ALA A 721 16.68 7.12 -0.20
C ALA A 721 17.24 5.75 -0.62
N ARG A 722 16.51 4.69 -0.31
CA ARG A 722 16.83 3.33 -0.73
C ARG A 722 16.79 3.19 -2.25
N LYS A 723 17.77 2.50 -2.84
CA LYS A 723 17.94 2.41 -4.31
C LYS A 723 18.22 1.00 -4.84
N ASP A 724 17.97 -0.04 -4.08
CA ASP A 724 18.25 -1.43 -4.49
C ASP A 724 17.02 -2.18 -4.97
N SER A 725 15.85 -1.73 -4.57
CA SER A 725 14.57 -2.35 -4.90
C SER A 725 13.42 -1.34 -4.85
N VAL A 726 12.27 -1.73 -5.39
CA VAL A 726 11.11 -0.84 -5.51
C VAL A 726 9.80 -1.63 -5.54
N THR A 727 8.75 -1.03 -4.97
CA THR A 727 7.36 -1.45 -5.18
C THR A 727 6.82 -0.80 -6.46
N THR A 728 6.15 -1.58 -7.30
CA THR A 728 5.59 -1.11 -8.58
C THR A 728 4.14 -1.58 -8.74
N GLN A 729 3.32 -0.75 -9.37
CA GLN A 729 1.90 -1.03 -9.53
C GLN A 729 1.63 -2.07 -10.63
N HIS A 730 2.01 -1.81 -11.86
CA HIS A 730 1.63 -2.63 -12.99
C HIS A 730 2.79 -3.21 -13.78
N LEU A 731 3.92 -2.50 -13.77
CA LEU A 731 4.98 -2.76 -14.70
C LEU A 731 6.31 -2.23 -14.20
N ILE A 732 7.37 -2.97 -14.48
CA ILE A 732 8.75 -2.51 -14.45
C ILE A 732 9.34 -2.58 -15.85
N GLY A 733 9.97 -1.49 -16.30
CA GLY A 733 10.61 -1.39 -17.62
C GLY A 733 12.10 -1.17 -17.49
N LEU A 734 12.87 -1.71 -18.44
CA LEU A 734 14.30 -1.47 -18.59
C LEU A 734 14.56 -0.89 -19.96
N THR A 735 15.31 0.20 -20.05
CA THR A 735 15.65 0.82 -21.34
C THR A 735 17.05 1.41 -21.34
N ASP A 736 17.75 1.30 -22.47
CA ASP A 736 19.03 1.96 -22.75
C ASP A 736 18.87 3.20 -23.65
N GLY A 737 17.61 3.59 -23.91
CA GLY A 737 17.26 4.68 -24.83
C GLY A 737 17.02 4.22 -26.28
N ASN A 738 17.51 3.04 -26.69
CA ASN A 738 17.29 2.47 -28.04
C ASN A 738 16.42 1.23 -27.99
N ALA A 739 16.48 0.54 -26.86
CA ALA A 739 15.83 -0.71 -26.60
C ALA A 739 15.08 -0.66 -25.29
N THR A 740 13.96 -1.36 -25.26
CA THR A 740 13.11 -1.49 -24.07
C THR A 740 12.67 -2.93 -23.87
N ALA A 741 12.75 -3.41 -22.65
CA ALA A 741 12.06 -4.60 -22.17
C ALA A 741 11.07 -4.19 -21.09
N MET A 742 9.87 -4.73 -21.14
CA MET A 742 8.78 -4.44 -20.21
C MET A 742 8.29 -5.73 -19.58
N LEU A 743 8.20 -5.76 -18.26
CA LEU A 743 7.64 -6.85 -17.45
C LEU A 743 6.42 -6.33 -16.70
N ALA A 744 5.23 -6.67 -17.18
CA ALA A 744 4.00 -6.49 -16.42
C ALA A 744 3.79 -7.66 -15.46
N HIS A 745 3.14 -7.42 -14.33
CA HIS A 745 2.98 -8.41 -13.25
C HIS A 745 1.64 -8.21 -12.54
N ARG A 746 1.10 -9.27 -11.94
CA ARG A 746 -0.17 -9.21 -11.19
C ARG A 746 0.04 -9.36 -9.69
N GLN A 747 0.41 -10.55 -9.22
CA GLN A 747 0.48 -10.86 -7.78
C GLN A 747 1.75 -10.31 -7.13
N ALA A 748 2.89 -10.44 -7.82
CA ALA A 748 4.13 -9.80 -7.41
C ALA A 748 4.02 -8.28 -7.53
N PHE A 749 4.67 -7.54 -6.66
CA PHE A 749 4.65 -6.08 -6.64
C PHE A 749 6.00 -5.46 -6.27
N HIS A 750 6.90 -6.22 -5.66
CA HIS A 750 8.20 -5.76 -5.23
C HIS A 750 9.31 -6.35 -6.11
N PHE A 751 10.24 -5.51 -6.56
CA PHE A 751 11.32 -5.88 -7.48
C PHE A 751 12.66 -5.37 -6.99
N ALA A 752 13.63 -6.27 -6.87
CA ALA A 752 15.03 -5.94 -6.65
C ALA A 752 15.76 -5.82 -8.00
N TYR A 753 16.76 -4.95 -8.10
CA TYR A 753 17.52 -4.75 -9.34
C TYR A 753 18.99 -4.35 -9.12
N ALA A 754 19.35 -3.82 -7.98
CA ALA A 754 20.72 -3.41 -7.65
C ALA A 754 21.37 -4.30 -6.58
N GLY A 755 20.79 -5.44 -6.31
CA GLY A 755 21.14 -6.43 -5.31
C GLY A 755 19.87 -7.05 -4.73
N PHE A 756 20.02 -8.15 -4.00
CA PHE A 756 18.91 -8.74 -3.30
C PHE A 756 18.59 -7.98 -2.02
N VAL A 757 17.32 -7.95 -1.67
CA VAL A 757 16.86 -7.42 -0.39
C VAL A 757 17.50 -8.24 0.73
N ASN A 758 18.37 -7.62 1.47
CA ASN A 758 18.97 -8.25 2.65
C ASN A 758 18.08 -7.93 3.87
N THR A 759 17.18 -8.86 4.18
CA THR A 759 16.30 -8.78 5.35
C THR A 759 16.93 -9.40 6.60
N LYS A 760 18.26 -9.42 6.70
CA LYS A 760 18.94 -9.85 7.90
C LYS A 760 18.48 -8.99 9.07
N LEU A 761 17.64 -9.54 9.92
CA LEU A 761 17.38 -8.99 11.23
C LEU A 761 18.70 -9.07 12.02
N LEU A 762 19.14 -7.96 12.58
CA LEU A 762 20.37 -7.91 13.33
C LEU A 762 20.29 -8.87 14.53
N PRO A 763 21.34 -9.61 14.87
CA PRO A 763 21.34 -10.45 16.05
C PRO A 763 20.97 -9.65 17.29
N LYS A 764 20.23 -10.27 18.22
CA LYS A 764 19.88 -9.69 19.51
C LYS A 764 21.14 -9.15 20.20
N GLY A 765 21.17 -7.84 20.46
CA GLY A 765 22.30 -7.18 21.11
C GLY A 765 23.41 -6.67 20.17
N ALA A 766 23.28 -6.80 18.84
CA ALA A 766 24.15 -6.10 17.92
C ALA A 766 23.90 -4.59 18.01
N PRO A 767 24.95 -3.74 17.90
CA PRO A 767 24.72 -2.31 17.73
C PRO A 767 23.82 -2.09 16.51
N GLN A 768 22.76 -1.33 16.68
CA GLN A 768 21.88 -0.94 15.58
C GLN A 768 22.58 0.11 14.71
N GLU A 769 23.66 -0.27 14.08
CA GLU A 769 24.25 0.49 13.00
C GLU A 769 23.47 0.09 11.74
N PHE A 770 22.66 1.02 11.25
CA PHE A 770 21.97 0.87 9.97
C PHE A 770 23.01 0.93 8.86
N PRO A 771 23.32 -0.19 8.24
CA PRO A 771 24.39 -0.21 7.28
C PRO A 771 23.97 0.48 6.00
N ALA A 772 24.94 0.96 5.27
CA ALA A 772 24.87 1.34 3.87
C ALA A 772 24.36 0.21 2.92
N MET A 773 23.70 -0.82 3.48
CA MET A 773 23.18 -2.02 2.82
C MET A 773 22.15 -1.73 1.75
N TYR A 774 21.52 -0.57 1.82
CA TYR A 774 20.35 -0.26 1.01
C TYR A 774 20.59 0.74 -0.12
N THR A 775 21.84 1.10 -0.37
CA THR A 775 22.16 2.07 -1.42
C THR A 775 22.18 1.49 -2.83
N GLY A 776 22.19 0.14 -2.95
CA GLY A 776 22.32 -0.53 -4.23
C GLY A 776 23.71 -0.39 -4.86
N LYS A 777 24.00 -1.23 -5.85
CA LYS A 777 25.24 -1.14 -6.64
C LYS A 777 24.94 -0.50 -7.98
N PHE A 778 25.46 0.70 -8.21
CA PHE A 778 25.32 1.41 -9.48
C PHE A 778 26.69 1.75 -10.08
N PRO A 779 26.86 1.74 -11.42
CA PRO A 779 25.89 1.28 -12.42
C PRO A 779 25.57 -0.20 -12.28
N LEU A 780 24.40 -0.61 -12.75
CA LEU A 780 23.98 -2.01 -12.74
C LEU A 780 24.90 -2.86 -13.61
N PRO A 781 25.29 -4.07 -13.17
CA PRO A 781 26.20 -4.93 -13.95
C PRO A 781 25.55 -5.50 -15.20
N GLU A 782 24.22 -5.69 -15.16
CA GLU A 782 23.40 -6.21 -16.25
C GLU A 782 21.95 -5.71 -16.14
N ALA A 783 21.18 -5.85 -17.22
CA ALA A 783 19.76 -5.48 -17.25
C ALA A 783 18.89 -6.61 -16.68
N THR A 784 19.03 -6.88 -15.38
CA THR A 784 18.29 -7.93 -14.68
C THR A 784 17.41 -7.32 -13.60
N VAL A 785 16.17 -7.79 -13.52
CA VAL A 785 15.28 -7.55 -12.38
C VAL A 785 14.88 -8.85 -11.72
N TYR A 786 14.71 -8.78 -10.42
CA TYR A 786 14.33 -9.91 -9.59
C TYR A 786 12.96 -9.63 -8.99
N SER A 787 11.95 -10.37 -9.44
CA SER A 787 10.60 -10.27 -8.88
C SER A 787 10.56 -10.99 -7.54
N HIS A 788 10.33 -10.25 -6.47
CA HIS A 788 10.15 -10.80 -5.13
C HIS A 788 8.81 -11.51 -5.08
N ALA A 789 8.83 -12.83 -5.22
CA ALA A 789 7.64 -13.64 -5.25
C ALA A 789 7.01 -13.74 -3.87
N PHE A 790 7.76 -14.18 -2.88
CA PHE A 790 7.31 -14.27 -1.50
C PHE A 790 8.51 -14.39 -0.55
N ARG A 791 8.20 -14.15 0.72
CA ARG A 791 9.11 -14.27 1.84
C ARG A 791 8.63 -15.36 2.78
N HIS A 792 9.49 -16.28 3.11
CA HIS A 792 9.23 -17.31 4.11
C HIS A 792 10.04 -16.99 5.36
N THR A 793 9.37 -16.55 6.42
CA THR A 793 10.02 -16.07 7.64
C THR A 793 9.97 -17.12 8.72
N GLU A 794 11.13 -17.43 9.28
CA GLU A 794 11.23 -18.02 10.62
C GLU A 794 11.20 -16.88 11.63
N GLN A 795 10.28 -16.97 12.57
CA GLN A 795 10.19 -16.00 13.65
C GLN A 795 11.16 -16.39 14.76
N ALA A 796 12.40 -16.01 14.59
CA ALA A 796 13.46 -16.39 15.51
C ALA A 796 13.65 -15.42 16.68
N ASP A 797 13.05 -14.24 16.62
CA ASP A 797 13.35 -13.19 17.61
C ASP A 797 12.49 -13.30 18.87
N THR A 798 11.64 -14.30 18.95
CA THR A 798 10.59 -14.20 19.90
C THR A 798 10.25 -15.51 20.55
N HIS A 799 10.98 -15.79 21.58
CA HIS A 799 10.51 -16.64 22.68
C HIS A 799 9.72 -17.90 22.26
N ASP A 800 10.39 -18.88 21.65
CA ASP A 800 9.91 -20.26 21.53
C ASP A 800 8.63 -20.55 20.73
N LEU A 801 8.11 -19.63 19.93
CA LEU A 801 6.89 -19.90 19.14
C LEU A 801 7.10 -20.79 17.91
N GLY A 802 8.34 -21.07 17.56
CA GLY A 802 8.70 -21.94 16.43
C GLY A 802 8.45 -21.30 15.07
N VAL A 803 8.64 -22.09 14.04
CA VAL A 803 8.45 -21.66 12.64
C VAL A 803 7.00 -21.33 12.38
N VAL A 804 6.73 -20.10 11.91
CA VAL A 804 5.42 -19.71 11.40
C VAL A 804 5.31 -20.23 9.97
N ASN A 805 4.53 -21.28 9.76
CA ASN A 805 4.28 -21.76 8.40
C ASN A 805 3.25 -20.86 7.68
N MET A 806 3.23 -20.93 6.35
CA MET A 806 2.32 -20.10 5.54
C MET A 806 0.84 -20.37 5.85
N ALA A 807 0.48 -21.56 6.30
CA ALA A 807 -0.89 -21.88 6.72
C ALA A 807 -1.34 -21.05 7.95
N THR A 808 -0.39 -20.62 8.79
CA THR A 808 -0.68 -19.73 9.92
C THR A 808 -0.80 -18.28 9.48
N VAL A 809 0.00 -17.86 8.50
CA VAL A 809 0.00 -16.49 7.96
C VAL A 809 -1.23 -16.25 7.08
N GLU A 810 -1.66 -17.24 6.31
CA GLU A 810 -2.77 -17.14 5.36
C GLU A 810 -3.80 -18.27 5.58
N PRO A 811 -4.48 -18.29 6.75
CA PRO A 811 -5.34 -19.41 7.12
C PRO A 811 -6.50 -19.59 6.12
N GLY A 812 -6.60 -20.81 5.58
CA GLY A 812 -7.70 -21.21 4.68
C GLY A 812 -7.56 -20.71 3.24
N LEU A 813 -6.39 -20.23 2.82
CA LEU A 813 -6.10 -19.92 1.41
C LEU A 813 -5.34 -21.03 0.68
N GLY A 814 -4.78 -22.00 1.42
CA GLY A 814 -4.00 -23.10 0.87
C GLY A 814 -2.53 -22.72 0.62
N ASP A 815 -1.78 -23.65 0.00
CA ASP A 815 -0.33 -23.54 -0.17
C ASP A 815 0.08 -23.37 -1.64
N ARG A 816 -0.82 -23.01 -2.52
CA ARG A 816 -0.53 -22.86 -3.94
C ARG A 816 -0.44 -21.38 -4.32
N TYR A 817 0.77 -20.91 -4.65
CA TYR A 817 1.03 -19.54 -5.08
C TYR A 817 1.09 -19.48 -6.59
N LEU A 818 0.43 -18.45 -7.16
CA LEU A 818 0.44 -18.17 -8.59
C LEU A 818 1.08 -16.79 -8.82
N PHE A 819 1.96 -16.71 -9.82
CA PHE A 819 2.59 -15.47 -10.24
C PHE A 819 2.50 -15.33 -11.75
N ASP A 820 1.71 -14.35 -12.19
CA ASP A 820 1.49 -14.07 -13.60
C ASP A 820 2.30 -12.87 -14.05
N TYR A 821 3.01 -13.06 -15.16
CA TYR A 821 3.81 -12.03 -15.82
C TYR A 821 3.44 -11.93 -17.30
N ALA A 822 3.63 -10.75 -17.86
CA ALA A 822 3.61 -10.55 -19.31
C ALA A 822 4.83 -9.77 -19.74
N ILE A 823 5.38 -10.14 -20.90
CA ILE A 823 6.62 -9.60 -21.43
C ILE A 823 6.34 -8.98 -22.80
N ARG A 824 6.90 -7.77 -22.98
CA ARG A 824 6.87 -7.07 -24.25
C ARG A 824 8.21 -6.37 -24.49
N ALA A 825 8.68 -6.37 -25.74
CA ALA A 825 9.83 -5.57 -26.16
C ALA A 825 9.39 -4.32 -26.91
N GLY A 826 10.30 -3.37 -26.99
CA GLY A 826 10.11 -2.16 -27.77
C GLY A 826 11.44 -1.53 -28.20
N GLY A 827 11.36 -0.48 -29.03
CA GLY A 827 12.48 0.41 -29.32
C GLY A 827 12.71 1.41 -28.18
N LYS A 828 12.65 2.70 -28.51
CA LYS A 828 12.68 3.76 -27.49
C LYS A 828 11.53 3.63 -26.52
N TRP A 829 11.77 4.05 -25.27
CA TRP A 829 10.72 4.10 -24.24
C TRP A 829 9.53 4.93 -24.70
N ASP A 830 8.34 4.35 -24.58
CA ASP A 830 7.06 4.98 -24.86
C ASP A 830 6.15 4.80 -23.64
N ALA A 831 5.99 5.86 -22.85
CA ALA A 831 5.24 5.83 -21.61
C ALA A 831 3.76 5.46 -21.80
N VAL A 832 3.14 5.86 -22.96
CA VAL A 832 1.75 5.51 -23.26
C VAL A 832 1.61 4.02 -23.49
N LYS A 833 2.46 3.44 -24.35
CA LYS A 833 2.43 2.00 -24.62
C LYS A 833 2.74 1.17 -23.38
N ALA A 834 3.68 1.63 -22.56
CA ALA A 834 4.04 0.94 -21.31
C ALA A 834 2.88 0.99 -20.31
N TRP A 835 2.25 2.16 -20.13
CA TRP A 835 1.12 2.31 -19.21
C TRP A 835 -0.06 1.44 -19.64
N HIS A 836 -0.46 1.52 -20.92
CA HIS A 836 -1.54 0.70 -21.46
C HIS A 836 -1.22 -0.79 -21.30
N PHE A 837 -0.01 -1.24 -21.62
CA PHE A 837 0.38 -2.64 -21.48
C PHE A 837 0.26 -3.15 -20.04
N GLY A 838 0.76 -2.39 -19.06
CA GLY A 838 0.66 -2.74 -17.66
C GLY A 838 -0.79 -2.78 -17.17
N ALA A 839 -1.58 -1.74 -17.49
CA ALA A 839 -2.99 -1.64 -17.09
C ALA A 839 -3.86 -2.73 -17.74
N GLU A 840 -3.67 -3.02 -19.03
CA GLU A 840 -4.40 -4.08 -19.75
C GLU A 840 -4.14 -5.46 -19.16
N PHE A 841 -2.90 -5.76 -18.78
CA PHE A 841 -2.57 -7.03 -18.14
C PHE A 841 -3.18 -7.16 -16.74
N ASN A 842 -3.19 -6.09 -15.93
CA ASN A 842 -3.73 -6.10 -14.56
C ASN A 842 -5.26 -6.01 -14.50
N LEU A 843 -5.89 -5.36 -15.49
CA LEU A 843 -7.35 -5.28 -15.61
C LEU A 843 -7.83 -6.03 -16.86
N PRO A 844 -7.91 -7.38 -16.85
CA PRO A 844 -8.36 -8.16 -17.99
C PRO A 844 -9.82 -7.84 -18.38
N LEU A 845 -10.18 -8.11 -19.64
CA LEU A 845 -11.57 -8.02 -20.10
C LEU A 845 -12.47 -8.94 -19.25
N ARG A 846 -13.61 -8.42 -18.82
CA ARG A 846 -14.60 -9.16 -18.02
C ARG A 846 -15.68 -9.73 -18.92
N ALA A 847 -15.96 -11.03 -18.81
CA ALA A 847 -16.97 -11.70 -19.59
C ALA A 847 -18.08 -12.28 -18.71
N ALA A 848 -19.32 -12.12 -19.13
CA ALA A 848 -20.47 -12.71 -18.46
C ALA A 848 -21.49 -13.19 -19.49
N TYR A 849 -22.04 -14.39 -19.28
CA TYR A 849 -23.23 -14.84 -20.01
C TYR A 849 -24.43 -14.05 -19.53
N VAL A 850 -25.27 -13.63 -20.47
CA VAL A 850 -26.47 -12.86 -20.21
C VAL A 850 -27.67 -13.48 -20.91
N ASP A 851 -28.80 -13.56 -20.22
CA ASP A 851 -30.01 -14.22 -20.74
C ASP A 851 -30.63 -13.45 -21.92
N VAL A 852 -30.50 -12.11 -21.86
CA VAL A 852 -31.10 -11.23 -22.86
C VAL A 852 -29.98 -10.49 -23.58
N PRO A 853 -29.93 -10.52 -24.92
CA PRO A 853 -28.94 -9.74 -25.65
C PRO A 853 -29.22 -8.24 -25.46
N PRO A 854 -28.22 -7.40 -25.21
CA PRO A 854 -28.42 -5.96 -25.15
C PRO A 854 -28.91 -5.43 -26.49
N SER A 855 -29.73 -4.39 -26.47
CA SER A 855 -30.26 -3.73 -27.68
C SER A 855 -29.20 -3.18 -28.61
N GLN A 856 -28.05 -2.83 -28.04
CA GLN A 856 -26.84 -2.43 -28.74
C GLN A 856 -25.76 -3.48 -28.52
N PRO A 857 -25.33 -4.19 -29.57
CA PRO A 857 -24.28 -5.22 -29.43
C PRO A 857 -22.92 -4.67 -29.00
N THR A 858 -22.68 -3.38 -29.21
CA THR A 858 -21.47 -2.66 -28.81
C THR A 858 -21.85 -1.31 -28.22
N ARG A 859 -21.33 -0.98 -27.07
CA ARG A 859 -21.61 0.30 -26.38
C ARG A 859 -20.40 0.78 -25.58
N SER A 860 -20.03 2.07 -25.75
CA SER A 860 -19.15 2.79 -24.82
C SER A 860 -20.03 3.63 -23.87
N PHE A 861 -19.68 3.66 -22.61
CA PHE A 861 -20.32 4.57 -21.64
C PHE A 861 -19.51 5.85 -21.49
N PHE A 862 -18.19 5.74 -21.42
CA PHE A 862 -17.27 6.86 -21.26
C PHE A 862 -16.11 6.70 -22.21
N ASP A 863 -15.70 7.79 -22.83
CA ASP A 863 -14.60 7.79 -23.79
C ASP A 863 -13.83 9.10 -23.70
N ILE A 864 -12.53 9.04 -23.94
CA ILE A 864 -11.62 10.18 -24.01
C ILE A 864 -10.77 10.10 -25.28
N ASN A 865 -10.41 11.27 -25.82
CA ASN A 865 -9.67 11.36 -27.09
C ASN A 865 -8.14 11.36 -26.92
N GLN A 866 -7.61 11.27 -25.69
CA GLN A 866 -6.16 11.39 -25.43
C GLN A 866 -5.61 10.11 -24.85
N PRO A 867 -4.61 9.48 -25.50
CA PRO A 867 -4.05 8.21 -25.04
C PRO A 867 -3.12 8.34 -23.82
N ASN A 868 -2.66 9.55 -23.47
CA ASN A 868 -1.81 9.85 -22.32
C ASN A 868 -2.61 10.29 -21.08
N VAL A 869 -3.93 10.18 -21.14
CA VAL A 869 -4.83 10.46 -20.01
C VAL A 869 -5.63 9.21 -19.71
N GLN A 870 -5.79 8.94 -18.42
CA GLN A 870 -6.66 7.86 -17.92
C GLN A 870 -7.81 8.45 -17.11
N ILE A 871 -9.02 7.92 -17.29
CA ILE A 871 -10.08 8.04 -16.29
C ILE A 871 -9.77 7.04 -15.18
N VAL A 872 -9.47 7.53 -13.99
CA VAL A 872 -9.13 6.71 -12.83
C VAL A 872 -10.37 6.22 -12.11
N SER A 873 -11.39 7.08 -11.99
CA SER A 873 -12.64 6.77 -11.30
C SER A 873 -13.79 7.60 -11.84
N ILE A 874 -14.97 7.03 -11.85
CA ILE A 874 -16.25 7.73 -12.07
C ILE A 874 -17.22 7.24 -11.01
N LYS A 875 -17.76 8.16 -10.21
CA LYS A 875 -18.68 7.84 -9.11
C LYS A 875 -19.64 8.98 -8.82
N PRO A 876 -20.75 8.71 -8.13
CA PRO A 876 -21.56 9.79 -7.55
C PRO A 876 -20.73 10.65 -6.62
N LEU A 877 -21.08 11.92 -6.50
CA LEU A 877 -20.41 12.86 -5.57
C LEU A 877 -20.40 12.30 -4.15
N SER A 878 -19.26 12.35 -3.49
CA SER A 878 -19.01 11.63 -2.23
C SER A 878 -19.60 12.27 -0.98
N ASP A 879 -20.64 13.07 -1.06
CA ASP A 879 -21.36 13.53 0.13
C ASP A 879 -21.85 12.37 1.03
N THR A 880 -21.81 11.14 0.53
CA THR A 880 -22.34 9.95 1.17
C THR A 880 -21.41 8.72 1.12
N VAL A 881 -20.29 8.79 0.40
CA VAL A 881 -19.34 7.68 0.31
C VAL A 881 -18.21 7.90 1.33
N VAL A 882 -18.44 7.46 2.55
CA VAL A 882 -17.43 7.42 3.62
C VAL A 882 -17.02 5.99 3.84
N HIS A 883 -15.75 5.77 4.11
CA HIS A 883 -15.25 4.45 4.52
C HIS A 883 -15.93 4.00 5.81
N GLY A 884 -16.46 2.76 5.79
CA GLY A 884 -17.14 2.17 6.93
C GLY A 884 -18.60 2.59 7.14
N GLU A 885 -19.24 2.01 8.14
CA GLU A 885 -20.70 2.13 8.43
C GLU A 885 -21.18 3.53 8.85
N VAL A 886 -20.34 4.53 8.77
CA VAL A 886 -20.62 5.88 9.27
C VAL A 886 -21.56 6.67 8.37
N SER A 887 -21.78 6.22 7.15
CA SER A 887 -22.46 6.99 6.11
C SER A 887 -23.78 6.45 5.61
N ALA A 888 -24.56 5.80 6.41
CA ALA A 888 -25.95 5.57 6.02
C ALA A 888 -26.82 6.82 6.28
N THR A 889 -26.43 7.96 5.74
CA THR A 889 -27.44 8.97 5.42
C THR A 889 -28.39 8.36 4.39
N PRO A 890 -29.71 8.54 4.49
CA PRO A 890 -30.61 8.20 3.40
C PRO A 890 -30.04 8.79 2.12
N LEU A 891 -29.92 7.97 1.07
CA LEU A 891 -29.42 8.40 -0.23
C LEU A 891 -30.06 9.75 -0.57
N ASP A 892 -29.25 10.79 -0.68
CA ASP A 892 -29.71 12.08 -1.17
C ASP A 892 -30.46 11.81 -2.49
N PRO A 893 -31.72 12.21 -2.64
CA PRO A 893 -32.41 12.10 -3.93
C PRO A 893 -31.68 12.77 -5.09
N GLN A 894 -30.71 13.64 -4.79
CA GLN A 894 -29.82 14.29 -5.75
C GLN A 894 -28.57 13.44 -6.09
N LEU A 895 -28.32 12.32 -5.40
CA LEU A 895 -27.13 11.48 -5.62
C LEU A 895 -27.01 11.04 -7.08
N ASN A 896 -28.11 10.71 -7.72
CA ASN A 896 -28.16 10.29 -9.12
C ASN A 896 -28.06 11.45 -10.12
N LYS A 897 -27.77 12.68 -9.68
CA LYS A 897 -27.65 13.87 -10.55
C LYS A 897 -26.25 14.46 -10.57
N ARG A 898 -25.43 14.16 -9.59
CA ARG A 898 -24.06 14.70 -9.47
C ARG A 898 -23.05 13.58 -9.42
N TYR A 899 -22.08 13.63 -10.32
CA TYR A 899 -21.02 12.63 -10.42
C TYR A 899 -19.67 13.30 -10.51
N THR A 900 -18.64 12.63 -10.00
CA THR A 900 -17.25 13.03 -10.19
C THR A 900 -16.54 12.13 -11.17
N ILE A 901 -15.71 12.72 -12.02
CA ILE A 901 -14.83 12.06 -12.98
C ILE A 901 -13.41 12.43 -12.60
N ARG A 902 -12.56 11.44 -12.31
CA ARG A 902 -11.16 11.68 -12.00
C ARG A 902 -10.28 11.31 -13.17
N LEU A 903 -9.47 12.26 -13.61
CA LEU A 903 -8.55 12.14 -14.73
C LEU A 903 -7.12 12.20 -14.23
N GLN A 904 -6.22 11.41 -14.81
CA GLN A 904 -4.78 11.47 -14.59
C GLN A 904 -4.04 11.59 -15.91
N GLU A 905 -3.24 12.62 -16.08
CA GLU A 905 -2.22 12.71 -17.11
C GLU A 905 -0.94 12.04 -16.59
N PHE A 906 -0.40 11.03 -17.29
CA PHE A 906 0.68 10.18 -16.77
C PHE A 906 2.01 10.27 -17.55
N THR A 907 2.12 11.18 -18.54
CA THR A 907 3.30 11.28 -19.40
C THR A 907 4.09 12.58 -19.23
N GLY A 908 3.60 13.52 -18.42
CA GLY A 908 4.22 14.83 -18.23
C GLY A 908 3.99 15.81 -19.38
N ARG A 909 2.86 15.70 -20.08
CA ARG A 909 2.50 16.57 -21.20
C ARG A 909 1.22 17.35 -20.92
N ALA A 910 1.29 18.67 -21.00
CA ALA A 910 0.07 19.47 -20.97
C ALA A 910 -0.88 19.02 -22.09
N THR A 911 -2.11 18.65 -21.74
CA THR A 911 -3.02 17.95 -22.62
C THR A 911 -4.44 18.50 -22.47
N GLU A 912 -5.10 18.78 -23.60
CA GLU A 912 -6.54 19.06 -23.63
C GLU A 912 -7.28 17.76 -23.94
N VAL A 913 -8.13 17.34 -23.01
CA VAL A 913 -8.91 16.12 -23.13
C VAL A 913 -10.38 16.42 -23.32
N ARG A 914 -11.02 15.76 -24.29
CA ARG A 914 -12.48 15.74 -24.48
C ARG A 914 -13.03 14.46 -23.92
N ILE A 915 -14.11 14.59 -23.14
CA ILE A 915 -14.77 13.47 -22.48
C ILE A 915 -16.16 13.31 -23.08
N ASN A 916 -16.42 12.14 -23.62
CA ASN A 916 -17.74 11.75 -24.09
C ASN A 916 -18.49 11.05 -22.96
N LEU A 917 -19.71 11.48 -22.69
CA LEU A 917 -20.55 10.96 -21.61
C LEU A 917 -21.83 10.35 -22.19
N PRO A 918 -22.41 9.34 -21.53
CA PRO A 918 -23.65 8.69 -21.99
C PRO A 918 -24.91 9.54 -21.73
N VAL A 919 -24.77 10.69 -21.10
CA VAL A 919 -25.85 11.59 -20.67
C VAL A 919 -25.50 13.05 -21.01
N ARG A 920 -26.51 13.91 -21.09
CA ARG A 920 -26.31 15.36 -21.18
C ARG A 920 -25.99 15.91 -19.81
N ILE A 921 -25.08 16.87 -19.76
CA ILE A 921 -24.69 17.56 -18.54
C ILE A 921 -25.18 19.01 -18.55
N LYS A 922 -25.58 19.49 -17.38
CA LYS A 922 -26.03 20.84 -17.13
C LYS A 922 -24.89 21.78 -16.76
N SER A 923 -23.93 21.24 -15.99
CA SER A 923 -22.75 21.99 -15.53
C SER A 923 -21.57 21.06 -15.30
N ALA A 924 -20.38 21.64 -15.32
CA ALA A 924 -19.16 20.96 -14.91
C ALA A 924 -18.27 21.92 -14.12
N THR A 925 -17.68 21.43 -13.04
CA THR A 925 -16.82 22.20 -12.14
C THR A 925 -15.57 21.37 -11.81
N ARG A 926 -14.40 21.97 -11.91
CA ARG A 926 -13.16 21.35 -11.38
C ARG A 926 -13.18 21.47 -9.86
N MET A 927 -12.94 20.36 -9.18
CA MET A 927 -12.90 20.25 -7.73
C MET A 927 -11.47 19.98 -7.27
N ASN A 928 -11.20 20.16 -5.98
CA ASN A 928 -10.03 19.56 -5.34
C ASN A 928 -10.17 18.03 -5.31
N LEU A 929 -9.09 17.33 -4.89
CA LEU A 929 -9.05 15.86 -4.92
C LEU A 929 -10.12 15.21 -4.02
N THR A 930 -10.44 15.83 -2.89
CA THR A 930 -11.45 15.38 -1.91
C THR A 930 -12.89 15.87 -2.21
N GLU A 931 -13.10 16.54 -3.34
CA GLU A 931 -14.43 16.92 -3.86
C GLU A 931 -15.24 17.88 -2.95
N ASP A 932 -14.57 18.63 -2.09
CA ASP A 932 -15.21 19.55 -1.12
C ASP A 932 -14.96 21.02 -1.43
N VAL A 933 -14.03 21.32 -2.35
CA VAL A 933 -13.69 22.70 -2.74
C VAL A 933 -13.83 22.86 -4.25
N GLU A 934 -14.68 23.80 -4.69
CA GLU A 934 -14.78 24.20 -6.10
C GLU A 934 -13.56 25.05 -6.47
N LEU A 935 -12.86 24.67 -7.54
CA LEU A 935 -11.67 25.37 -8.03
C LEU A 935 -11.99 26.24 -9.25
N GLU A 936 -12.76 25.70 -10.22
CA GLU A 936 -13.03 26.36 -11.49
C GLU A 936 -14.31 25.81 -12.13
N LYS A 937 -15.18 26.70 -12.62
CA LYS A 937 -16.34 26.34 -13.47
C LYS A 937 -15.87 26.17 -14.91
N LEU A 938 -16.16 25.01 -15.51
CA LEU A 938 -15.77 24.73 -16.87
C LEU A 938 -16.79 25.32 -17.88
N ALA A 939 -16.29 26.08 -18.86
CA ALA A 939 -17.14 26.72 -19.87
C ALA A 939 -17.56 25.77 -20.99
N SER A 940 -16.70 24.80 -21.36
CA SER A 940 -16.94 23.83 -22.43
C SER A 940 -17.52 22.53 -21.87
N ILE A 941 -18.82 22.35 -21.97
CA ILE A 941 -19.55 21.18 -21.46
C ILE A 941 -20.17 20.31 -22.56
N SER A 942 -20.10 20.68 -23.83
CA SER A 942 -20.66 19.94 -24.96
C SER A 942 -19.77 20.13 -26.21
N PRO A 943 -18.73 19.31 -26.43
CA PRO A 943 -18.22 18.24 -25.57
C PRO A 943 -17.58 18.79 -24.27
N LEU A 944 -17.61 18.00 -23.21
CA LEU A 944 -16.89 18.34 -21.98
C LEU A 944 -15.38 18.33 -22.27
N THR A 945 -14.74 19.47 -22.11
CA THR A 945 -13.32 19.64 -22.40
C THR A 945 -12.57 20.12 -21.17
N VAL A 946 -11.47 19.45 -20.84
CA VAL A 946 -10.65 19.70 -19.65
C VAL A 946 -9.20 19.84 -20.06
N ARG A 947 -8.52 20.90 -19.60
CA ARG A 947 -7.07 21.05 -19.74
C ARG A 947 -6.39 20.44 -18.52
N LEU A 948 -5.43 19.55 -18.76
CA LEU A 948 -4.56 18.97 -17.74
C LEU A 948 -3.14 19.51 -17.93
N GLU A 949 -2.53 19.94 -16.85
CA GLU A 949 -1.10 20.25 -16.83
C GLU A 949 -0.27 18.95 -16.74
N PRO A 950 1.06 18.99 -16.94
CA PRO A 950 1.91 17.80 -16.88
C PRO A 950 1.74 17.05 -15.56
N PHE A 951 1.50 15.73 -15.65
CA PHE A 951 1.28 14.82 -14.52
C PHE A 951 0.06 15.16 -13.63
N ALA A 952 -0.80 16.08 -14.04
CA ALA A 952 -1.91 16.53 -13.21
C ALA A 952 -2.98 15.46 -13.01
N THR A 953 -3.50 15.40 -11.80
CA THR A 953 -4.79 14.79 -11.47
C THR A 953 -5.86 15.86 -11.49
N ALA A 954 -7.00 15.63 -12.14
CA ALA A 954 -8.15 16.53 -12.10
C ALA A 954 -9.42 15.78 -11.70
N THR A 955 -10.15 16.32 -10.75
CA THR A 955 -11.49 15.85 -10.36
C THR A 955 -12.52 16.80 -10.90
N ILE A 956 -13.45 16.32 -11.72
CA ILE A 956 -14.49 17.09 -12.39
C ILE A 956 -15.85 16.66 -11.86
N LEU A 957 -16.52 17.56 -11.16
CA LEU A 957 -17.91 17.39 -10.78
C LEU A 957 -18.81 17.75 -11.97
N ILE A 958 -19.67 16.83 -12.36
CA ILE A 958 -20.71 17.06 -13.38
C ILE A 958 -22.08 16.97 -12.75
N GLU A 959 -22.99 17.86 -13.16
CA GLU A 959 -24.43 17.78 -12.90
C GLU A 959 -25.12 17.31 -14.18
N ILE A 960 -25.85 16.20 -14.12
CA ILE A 960 -26.56 15.66 -15.29
C ILE A 960 -27.96 16.26 -15.44
N GLU A 961 -28.43 16.40 -16.67
CA GLU A 961 -29.82 16.76 -16.94
C GLU A 961 -30.75 15.61 -16.52
N PRO A 962 -31.93 15.91 -15.95
CA PRO A 962 -32.93 14.86 -15.71
C PRO A 962 -33.22 14.11 -17.01
N GLY A 963 -33.13 12.77 -17.00
CA GLY A 963 -33.54 11.97 -18.13
C GLY A 963 -35.00 12.25 -18.48
N LYS A 964 -35.30 12.48 -19.78
CA LYS A 964 -36.66 12.64 -20.29
C LYS A 964 -37.39 11.30 -20.26
#